data_e6bddd0909b6e27a93b648403dbadd1a
#
_entry.id   e6bddd0909b6e27a93b648403dbadd1a
#
_cell.length_a   1.000
_cell.length_b   1.000
_cell.length_c   1.000
_cell.angle_alpha   90.00
_cell.angle_beta   90.00
_cell.angle_gamma   90.00
#
_symmetry.space_group_name_H-M   'P 1'
#
loop_
_entity.id
_entity.type
_entity.pdbx_description
1 polymer ?
#
loop_
_entity_poly.entity_id
_entity_poly.type
_entity_poly.pdbx_seq_one_letter_code
_entity_poly.pdbx_strand_id
1 'polypeptide(L)'
;MEAGSKPQRVPIYIEDEMRQSFMDYAMSVIISRALPDVRDGLKPVHRRVLYAMYQMSLTHDRRYRKSAGVVGEVLKNYHPHGDVAVYDTLVRLVQDFSMRYPLAEGQGNWGSIDPDPPAAMRYTEVRMTALAEEMLADIEKETVDFSPNYDDSLKEPTVLPTLIPNLLINGTAGIAVGMATNIPPHNLGEVIDGLVAMVENPAITIPQLMKYIPGPDFPTGGFIHGKEPIVQAYTEGKGVIQMRGKAFTETVKRTGKEQIVISEIPFMVKKGEGLIKQIADLVNDKKIEGIADVRDESDRDGMRIVIELKRDAVSEIVINQLYKHTALQDSFGINMLAIADGKPKLLNLKEALKAFIDHRKEVVIRRTAYDLRKAEERLHILEGFRIALDNLDAVITLIRNSADPKVAKEGLVANFGLSEIQAQAILDLRLQRLTGLERDKIMEEHRETLELIAKLRAILADEKEIYKIIVEELTEIKKQYGDERRTQIIDRTDEISIEDTIVDEDMAVTISHDGYIKRNPITLYRAQRRGGKGKIGTTTKEEDFVEYLFIASMHSYILFFTTIGKVYWIKVHELPQASRAARGKPIVNLLNLEPGERVSAFLTVREFQEGRYIVFATKNGLIKKTELMAYSNPRASGIRAIGLEDRDEVIGVRLTDGQQEIILSTADGQSIRFKEEQVRPTGRGTFGVVGMKLDPGDKIVSMEILTLGFDVLTVSEGGFGKRTAMDEYRLQSRGGKGIITMKTTDKTGRVIGVQQVTEEDQLMLITNIGKIIRLRIKDIRVIGRNTQGVRLIEIEEGERVVSLARLAEKEEEGDEEEPKVEE
;
A
#
# COMPACT_ATOMS: atom_id res chain seq x y z
N MET A 1 81.27 12.83 6.20
CA MET A 1 80.27 12.85 7.28
C MET A 1 79.11 13.77 6.82
N GLU A 2 78.14 13.19 6.15
CA GLU A 2 76.91 13.93 5.74
C GLU A 2 75.97 14.00 6.94
N ALA A 3 75.64 15.22 7.31
CA ALA A 3 74.71 15.50 8.39
C ALA A 3 73.29 15.08 7.95
N GLY A 4 72.81 13.99 8.55
CA GLY A 4 71.45 13.55 8.34
C GLY A 4 70.43 14.66 8.69
N SER A 5 69.68 15.09 7.69
CA SER A 5 68.54 16.02 7.85
C SER A 5 67.54 15.36 8.79
N LYS A 6 67.29 15.96 9.95
CA LYS A 6 66.18 15.56 10.84
C LYS A 6 64.91 15.67 10.07
N PRO A 7 63.97 14.69 10.13
CA PRO A 7 62.69 14.78 9.48
C PRO A 7 61.94 16.02 10.01
N GLN A 8 61.62 16.92 9.10
CA GLN A 8 60.89 18.15 9.38
C GLN A 8 59.48 17.78 9.87
N ARG A 9 59.16 17.97 11.15
CA ARG A 9 57.82 17.74 11.68
C ARG A 9 56.90 18.87 11.19
N VAL A 10 55.95 18.58 10.34
CA VAL A 10 54.91 19.52 9.92
C VAL A 10 53.76 19.36 10.92
N PRO A 11 53.34 20.40 11.64
CA PRO A 11 52.18 20.31 12.51
C PRO A 11 50.94 20.18 11.64
N ILE A 12 50.14 19.14 11.88
CA ILE A 12 48.83 18.93 11.26
C ILE A 12 47.80 19.18 12.37
N TYR A 13 46.81 20.05 12.08
CA TYR A 13 45.70 20.28 13.00
C TYR A 13 44.73 19.10 12.92
N ILE A 14 44.23 18.63 14.06
CA ILE A 14 43.38 17.46 14.15
C ILE A 14 42.07 17.67 13.37
N GLU A 15 41.54 18.88 13.32
CA GLU A 15 40.37 19.25 12.58
C GLU A 15 40.55 19.07 11.06
N ASP A 16 41.70 19.43 10.55
CA ASP A 16 41.99 19.29 9.11
C ASP A 16 42.23 17.82 8.75
N GLU A 17 42.94 17.07 9.57
CA GLU A 17 43.14 15.63 9.38
C GLU A 17 41.82 14.86 9.45
N MET A 18 40.95 15.16 10.43
CA MET A 18 39.63 14.55 10.54
C MET A 18 38.75 14.90 9.36
N ARG A 19 38.78 16.14 8.89
CA ARG A 19 38.03 16.57 7.72
C ARG A 19 38.48 15.81 6.47
N GLN A 20 39.77 15.72 6.23
CA GLN A 20 40.31 15.01 5.09
C GLN A 20 39.98 13.51 5.16
N SER A 21 40.27 12.86 6.28
CA SER A 21 40.00 11.44 6.48
C SER A 21 38.51 11.11 6.36
N PHE A 22 37.60 12.00 6.87
CA PHE A 22 36.18 11.82 6.69
C PHE A 22 35.72 11.99 5.23
N MET A 23 36.30 12.95 4.52
CA MET A 23 36.03 13.14 3.08
C MET A 23 36.48 11.92 2.28
N ASP A 24 37.69 11.41 2.51
CA ASP A 24 38.22 10.26 1.81
C ASP A 24 37.39 8.98 2.12
N TYR A 25 37.01 8.80 3.38
CA TYR A 25 36.11 7.72 3.77
C TYR A 25 34.74 7.85 3.11
N ALA A 26 34.14 9.04 3.15
CA ALA A 26 32.83 9.28 2.54
C ALA A 26 32.88 9.03 1.03
N MET A 27 33.89 9.52 0.33
CA MET A 27 34.06 9.28 -1.10
C MET A 27 34.23 7.79 -1.41
N SER A 28 35.03 7.08 -0.63
CA SER A 28 35.23 5.63 -0.78
C SER A 28 33.90 4.87 -0.59
N VAL A 29 33.12 5.20 0.46
CA VAL A 29 31.83 4.55 0.72
C VAL A 29 30.83 4.85 -0.38
N ILE A 30 30.79 6.07 -0.91
CA ILE A 30 29.84 6.49 -1.96
C ILE A 30 30.20 5.78 -3.28
N ILE A 31 31.44 5.91 -3.76
CA ILE A 31 31.84 5.47 -5.10
C ILE A 31 32.18 3.98 -5.14
N SER A 32 32.84 3.45 -4.09
CA SER A 32 33.43 2.11 -4.13
C SER A 32 32.73 1.06 -3.26
N ARG A 33 31.57 1.37 -2.66
CA ARG A 33 30.90 0.40 -1.77
C ARG A 33 29.38 0.36 -1.90
N ALA A 34 28.68 1.51 -1.63
CA ALA A 34 27.26 1.50 -1.33
C ALA A 34 26.37 1.69 -2.56
N LEU A 35 26.81 2.47 -3.55
CA LEU A 35 26.03 2.81 -4.72
C LEU A 35 26.38 1.92 -5.92
N PRO A 36 25.38 1.57 -6.77
CA PRO A 36 25.59 0.83 -8.00
C PRO A 36 26.11 1.74 -9.11
N ASP A 37 26.84 1.19 -10.07
CA ASP A 37 27.11 1.84 -11.36
C ASP A 37 25.85 1.78 -12.21
N VAL A 38 25.50 2.88 -12.86
CA VAL A 38 24.27 2.98 -13.69
C VAL A 38 24.28 2.03 -14.88
N ARG A 39 25.49 1.69 -15.40
CA ARG A 39 25.70 0.90 -16.62
C ARG A 39 25.38 -0.58 -16.42
N ASP A 40 25.92 -1.20 -15.35
CA ASP A 40 25.73 -2.62 -15.05
C ASP A 40 24.82 -2.90 -13.83
N GLY A 41 24.42 -1.85 -13.10
CA GLY A 41 23.55 -1.97 -11.93
C GLY A 41 24.18 -2.66 -10.73
N LEU A 42 25.49 -2.87 -10.73
CA LEU A 42 26.19 -3.61 -9.70
C LEU A 42 26.99 -2.71 -8.77
N LYS A 43 27.01 -3.07 -7.50
CA LYS A 43 28.01 -2.58 -6.55
C LYS A 43 29.33 -3.31 -6.79
N PRO A 44 30.46 -2.74 -6.37
CA PRO A 44 31.78 -3.39 -6.59
C PRO A 44 31.86 -4.83 -6.07
N VAL A 45 31.28 -5.12 -4.91
CA VAL A 45 31.28 -6.49 -4.36
C VAL A 45 30.51 -7.50 -5.24
N HIS A 46 29.35 -7.12 -5.79
CA HIS A 46 28.57 -7.97 -6.70
C HIS A 46 29.36 -8.25 -7.98
N ARG A 47 29.98 -7.22 -8.55
CA ARG A 47 30.78 -7.32 -9.79
C ARG A 47 31.98 -8.25 -9.56
N ARG A 48 32.68 -8.13 -8.42
CA ARG A 48 33.79 -8.99 -8.04
C ARG A 48 33.40 -10.43 -7.84
N VAL A 49 32.21 -10.69 -7.25
CA VAL A 49 31.70 -12.06 -7.07
C VAL A 49 31.41 -12.70 -8.42
N LEU A 50 30.68 -12.03 -9.32
CA LEU A 50 30.37 -12.56 -10.64
C LEU A 50 31.64 -12.76 -11.48
N TYR A 51 32.56 -11.81 -11.45
CA TYR A 51 33.82 -11.93 -12.18
C TYR A 51 34.70 -13.08 -11.65
N ALA A 52 34.78 -13.27 -10.32
CA ALA A 52 35.50 -14.41 -9.73
C ALA A 52 34.87 -15.75 -10.14
N MET A 53 33.52 -15.85 -10.14
CA MET A 53 32.82 -17.05 -10.59
C MET A 53 33.09 -17.33 -12.07
N TYR A 54 33.17 -16.29 -12.91
CA TYR A 54 33.52 -16.41 -14.32
C TYR A 54 34.97 -16.93 -14.49
N GLN A 55 35.94 -16.36 -13.77
CA GLN A 55 37.35 -16.82 -13.79
C GLN A 55 37.47 -18.26 -13.31
N MET A 56 36.64 -18.69 -12.40
CA MET A 56 36.59 -20.08 -11.94
C MET A 56 35.83 -21.00 -12.90
N SER A 57 35.33 -20.51 -14.03
CA SER A 57 34.47 -21.22 -15.02
C SER A 57 33.24 -21.88 -14.38
N LEU A 58 32.57 -21.16 -13.46
CA LEU A 58 31.34 -21.63 -12.79
C LEU A 58 30.08 -21.25 -13.57
N THR A 59 30.03 -21.70 -14.82
CA THR A 59 28.91 -21.47 -15.73
C THR A 59 27.70 -22.36 -15.38
N HIS A 60 26.50 -21.98 -15.89
CA HIS A 60 25.23 -22.67 -15.59
C HIS A 60 25.22 -24.15 -16.00
N ASP A 61 26.05 -24.54 -16.98
CA ASP A 61 26.18 -25.91 -17.50
C ASP A 61 27.20 -26.76 -16.71
N ARG A 62 27.99 -26.12 -15.83
CA ARG A 62 29.01 -26.79 -15.02
C ARG A 62 28.47 -27.26 -13.68
N ARG A 63 29.29 -28.04 -12.98
CA ARG A 63 28.97 -28.55 -11.64
C ARG A 63 29.04 -27.42 -10.61
N TYR A 64 28.16 -27.49 -9.64
CA TYR A 64 28.23 -26.59 -8.48
C TYR A 64 29.55 -26.75 -7.73
N ARG A 65 30.02 -25.65 -7.13
CA ARG A 65 31.17 -25.65 -6.23
C ARG A 65 30.80 -25.07 -4.87
N LYS A 66 31.51 -25.45 -3.83
CA LYS A 66 31.33 -24.93 -2.48
C LYS A 66 31.44 -23.41 -2.46
N SER A 67 30.49 -22.74 -1.84
CA SER A 67 30.48 -21.29 -1.71
C SER A 67 31.73 -20.73 -1.05
N ALA A 68 32.31 -21.49 -0.11
CA ALA A 68 33.59 -21.14 0.52
C ALA A 68 34.74 -20.98 -0.51
N GLY A 69 34.71 -21.73 -1.63
CA GLY A 69 35.71 -21.58 -2.70
C GLY A 69 35.59 -20.25 -3.45
N VAL A 70 34.33 -19.85 -3.75
CA VAL A 70 34.05 -18.56 -4.38
C VAL A 70 34.40 -17.39 -3.47
N VAL A 71 33.96 -17.47 -2.20
CA VAL A 71 34.28 -16.44 -1.19
C VAL A 71 35.80 -16.30 -1.03
N GLY A 72 36.52 -17.43 -0.93
CA GLY A 72 37.98 -17.43 -0.81
C GLY A 72 38.68 -16.78 -2.02
N GLU A 73 38.22 -17.06 -3.25
CA GLU A 73 38.76 -16.47 -4.49
C GLU A 73 38.54 -14.96 -4.54
N VAL A 74 37.33 -14.50 -4.14
CA VAL A 74 36.98 -13.08 -4.08
C VAL A 74 37.83 -12.34 -3.06
N LEU A 75 38.02 -12.90 -1.86
CA LEU A 75 38.84 -12.30 -0.79
C LEU A 75 40.29 -12.23 -1.15
N LYS A 76 40.82 -13.31 -1.73
CA LYS A 76 42.23 -13.41 -2.10
C LYS A 76 42.60 -12.41 -3.20
N ASN A 77 41.75 -12.27 -4.22
CA ASN A 77 42.13 -11.58 -5.44
C ASN A 77 41.54 -10.18 -5.60
N TYR A 78 40.36 -9.88 -5.03
CA TYR A 78 39.60 -8.67 -5.42
C TYR A 78 39.06 -7.86 -4.24
N HIS A 79 38.69 -8.49 -3.10
CA HIS A 79 37.91 -7.80 -2.05
C HIS A 79 38.49 -8.07 -0.66
N PRO A 80 39.50 -7.27 -0.19
CA PRO A 80 40.21 -7.51 1.07
C PRO A 80 39.43 -7.07 2.30
N HIS A 81 38.17 -7.57 2.46
CA HIS A 81 37.29 -7.29 3.58
C HIS A 81 36.75 -8.61 4.19
N GLY A 82 35.89 -8.55 5.19
CA GLY A 82 35.38 -9.75 5.87
C GLY A 82 34.64 -10.72 4.96
N ASP A 83 34.82 -12.01 5.20
CA ASP A 83 34.20 -13.12 4.46
C ASP A 83 32.66 -13.13 4.53
N VAL A 84 32.10 -12.72 5.68
CA VAL A 84 30.66 -12.63 5.90
C VAL A 84 30.00 -11.71 4.87
N ALA A 85 30.58 -10.54 4.62
CA ALA A 85 30.01 -9.57 3.68
C ALA A 85 29.96 -10.11 2.24
N VAL A 86 31.00 -10.86 1.83
CA VAL A 86 31.05 -11.51 0.51
C VAL A 86 30.04 -12.65 0.44
N TYR A 87 29.95 -13.47 1.50
CA TYR A 87 29.01 -14.57 1.55
C TYR A 87 27.55 -14.10 1.56
N ASP A 88 27.21 -13.09 2.37
CA ASP A 88 25.87 -12.49 2.41
C ASP A 88 25.47 -11.89 1.05
N THR A 89 26.44 -11.31 0.33
CA THR A 89 26.23 -10.85 -1.04
C THR A 89 25.89 -12.02 -1.97
N LEU A 90 26.66 -13.10 -1.89
CA LEU A 90 26.42 -14.31 -2.69
C LEU A 90 25.05 -14.93 -2.37
N VAL A 91 24.69 -14.98 -1.08
CA VAL A 91 23.38 -15.45 -0.62
C VAL A 91 22.24 -14.67 -1.28
N ARG A 92 22.34 -13.33 -1.29
CA ARG A 92 21.31 -12.49 -1.93
C ARG A 92 21.19 -12.74 -3.42
N LEU A 93 22.29 -12.98 -4.13
CA LEU A 93 22.28 -13.26 -5.57
C LEU A 93 21.57 -14.59 -5.92
N VAL A 94 21.44 -15.52 -4.94
CA VAL A 94 20.76 -16.82 -5.09
C VAL A 94 19.28 -16.76 -4.72
N GLN A 95 18.87 -15.85 -3.81
CA GLN A 95 17.53 -15.83 -3.24
C GLN A 95 16.50 -15.25 -4.22
N ASP A 96 15.52 -16.04 -4.63
CA ASP A 96 14.44 -15.69 -5.56
C ASP A 96 13.39 -14.73 -4.96
N PHE A 97 13.34 -14.64 -3.62
CA PHE A 97 12.53 -13.65 -2.91
C PHE A 97 13.25 -12.31 -2.65
N SER A 98 14.58 -12.26 -2.89
CA SER A 98 15.41 -11.05 -2.79
C SER A 98 15.71 -10.44 -4.16
N MET A 99 15.89 -11.28 -5.18
CA MET A 99 16.19 -10.87 -6.56
C MET A 99 15.03 -11.23 -7.47
N ARG A 100 14.57 -10.29 -8.28
CA ARG A 100 13.53 -10.56 -9.28
C ARG A 100 14.04 -11.53 -10.36
N TYR A 101 15.33 -11.42 -10.68
CA TYR A 101 16.07 -12.31 -11.58
C TYR A 101 17.39 -12.70 -10.90
N PRO A 102 17.46 -13.85 -10.22
CA PRO A 102 18.66 -14.32 -9.55
C PRO A 102 19.85 -14.44 -10.50
N LEU A 103 21.04 -14.00 -10.05
CA LEU A 103 22.26 -14.06 -10.83
C LEU A 103 23.15 -15.26 -10.46
N ALA A 104 22.81 -15.94 -9.39
CA ALA A 104 23.46 -17.19 -9.00
C ALA A 104 22.38 -18.23 -8.66
N GLU A 105 22.68 -19.49 -8.89
CA GLU A 105 21.86 -20.60 -8.44
C GLU A 105 22.65 -21.47 -7.47
N GLY A 106 21.97 -22.02 -6.48
CA GLY A 106 22.62 -22.69 -5.39
C GLY A 106 21.96 -24.00 -4.98
N GLN A 107 22.76 -24.86 -4.36
CA GLN A 107 22.30 -26.06 -3.69
C GLN A 107 22.56 -25.97 -2.17
N GLY A 108 21.61 -26.44 -1.36
CA GLY A 108 21.65 -26.36 0.08
C GLY A 108 20.64 -25.36 0.64
N ASN A 109 20.82 -24.99 1.91
CA ASN A 109 19.98 -24.01 2.58
C ASN A 109 20.55 -22.60 2.39
N TRP A 110 19.85 -21.75 1.62
CA TRP A 110 20.20 -20.37 1.34
C TRP A 110 19.35 -19.35 2.12
N GLY A 111 18.71 -19.79 3.19
CA GLY A 111 17.74 -19.01 3.94
C GLY A 111 16.34 -19.10 3.33
N SER A 112 15.40 -18.48 3.99
CA SER A 112 13.99 -18.40 3.54
C SER A 112 13.44 -16.98 3.72
N ILE A 113 12.24 -16.76 3.24
CA ILE A 113 11.49 -15.51 3.48
C ILE A 113 11.13 -15.35 4.98
N ASP A 114 11.16 -16.45 5.73
CA ASP A 114 11.29 -16.44 7.18
C ASP A 114 12.72 -16.02 7.56
N PRO A 115 12.97 -15.53 8.76
CA PRO A 115 14.29 -15.05 9.15
C PRO A 115 15.32 -16.16 9.36
N ASP A 116 15.15 -17.32 8.72
CA ASP A 116 16.12 -18.39 8.79
C ASP A 116 17.43 -17.97 8.11
N PRO A 117 18.56 -18.01 8.80
CA PRO A 117 19.85 -17.71 8.20
C PRO A 117 20.24 -18.80 7.20
N PRO A 118 21.02 -18.45 6.16
CA PRO A 118 21.60 -19.43 5.27
C PRO A 118 22.56 -20.36 6.05
N ALA A 119 22.72 -21.57 5.56
CA ALA A 119 23.74 -22.48 6.10
C ALA A 119 25.15 -21.88 5.88
N ALA A 120 26.12 -22.24 6.71
CA ALA A 120 27.50 -21.80 6.55
C ALA A 120 28.06 -22.14 5.15
N MET A 121 28.89 -21.27 4.58
CA MET A 121 29.42 -21.34 3.21
C MET A 121 30.15 -22.67 2.87
N ARG A 122 30.56 -23.43 3.86
CA ARG A 122 31.14 -24.78 3.67
C ARG A 122 30.12 -25.85 3.29
N TYR A 123 28.83 -25.63 3.54
CA TYR A 123 27.76 -26.56 3.22
C TYR A 123 27.05 -26.21 1.91
N THR A 124 26.88 -24.92 1.60
CA THR A 124 26.20 -24.47 0.38
C THR A 124 27.10 -24.60 -0.85
N GLU A 125 26.51 -24.81 -1.99
CA GLU A 125 27.16 -24.88 -3.29
C GLU A 125 26.50 -23.93 -4.27
N VAL A 126 27.28 -23.36 -5.19
CA VAL A 126 26.83 -22.28 -6.06
C VAL A 126 27.46 -22.37 -7.46
N ARG A 127 26.77 -21.82 -8.44
CA ARG A 127 27.23 -21.51 -9.80
C ARG A 127 26.45 -20.32 -10.36
N MET A 128 26.88 -19.73 -11.47
CA MET A 128 26.13 -18.65 -12.14
C MET A 128 24.85 -19.19 -12.79
N THR A 129 23.86 -18.34 -12.91
CA THR A 129 22.70 -18.57 -13.78
C THR A 129 23.06 -18.27 -15.24
N ALA A 130 22.32 -18.80 -16.20
CA ALA A 130 22.50 -18.45 -17.61
C ALA A 130 22.36 -16.93 -17.85
N LEU A 131 21.42 -16.29 -17.15
CA LEU A 131 21.22 -14.83 -17.22
C LEU A 131 22.44 -14.04 -16.70
N ALA A 132 23.13 -14.54 -15.68
CA ALA A 132 24.36 -13.88 -15.18
C ALA A 132 25.53 -13.97 -16.16
N GLU A 133 25.59 -15.01 -17.00
CA GLU A 133 26.60 -15.13 -18.06
C GLU A 133 26.41 -14.06 -19.13
N GLU A 134 25.17 -13.65 -19.41
CA GLU A 134 24.86 -12.55 -20.33
C GLU A 134 25.40 -11.20 -19.83
N MET A 135 25.65 -11.05 -18.52
CA MET A 135 26.30 -9.86 -17.98
C MET A 135 27.81 -9.83 -18.25
N LEU A 136 28.41 -10.98 -18.51
CA LEU A 136 29.86 -11.17 -18.72
C LEU A 136 30.19 -11.47 -20.19
N ALA A 137 29.16 -11.51 -21.05
CA ALA A 137 29.33 -11.80 -22.48
C ALA A 137 30.33 -10.84 -23.13
N ASP A 138 31.26 -11.39 -23.92
CA ASP A 138 32.31 -10.63 -24.63
C ASP A 138 33.30 -9.86 -23.74
N ILE A 139 33.41 -10.15 -22.43
CA ILE A 139 34.33 -9.45 -21.52
C ILE A 139 35.80 -9.60 -21.97
N GLU A 140 36.15 -10.68 -22.66
CA GLU A 140 37.49 -10.95 -23.16
C GLU A 140 37.85 -10.18 -24.46
N LYS A 141 36.84 -9.51 -25.05
CA LYS A 141 37.01 -8.73 -26.29
C LYS A 141 37.31 -7.25 -26.06
N GLU A 142 37.91 -6.91 -24.92
CA GLU A 142 38.29 -5.52 -24.59
C GLU A 142 37.10 -4.55 -24.58
N THR A 143 35.90 -5.07 -24.31
CA THR A 143 34.62 -4.33 -24.33
C THR A 143 34.49 -3.32 -23.21
N VAL A 144 35.18 -3.54 -22.08
CA VAL A 144 35.19 -2.70 -20.89
C VAL A 144 36.64 -2.47 -20.40
N ASP A 145 36.80 -1.43 -19.59
CA ASP A 145 38.12 -1.11 -19.00
C ASP A 145 38.36 -1.98 -17.75
N PHE A 146 39.64 -2.26 -17.55
CA PHE A 146 40.13 -2.98 -16.39
C PHE A 146 41.03 -2.08 -15.56
N SER A 147 40.87 -2.13 -14.23
CA SER A 147 41.76 -1.47 -13.25
C SER A 147 42.55 -2.50 -12.48
N PRO A 148 43.72 -2.12 -11.93
CA PRO A 148 44.41 -2.97 -10.97
C PRO A 148 43.53 -3.30 -9.77
N ASN A 149 43.72 -4.51 -9.21
CA ASN A 149 43.11 -4.90 -7.94
C ASN A 149 43.80 -4.18 -6.77
N TYR A 150 43.42 -4.51 -5.53
CA TYR A 150 43.92 -3.83 -4.31
C TYR A 150 45.44 -3.94 -4.06
N ASP A 151 46.13 -4.91 -4.64
CA ASP A 151 47.56 -5.16 -4.48
C ASP A 151 48.36 -5.09 -5.80
N ASP A 152 47.75 -4.59 -6.86
CA ASP A 152 48.30 -4.47 -8.22
C ASP A 152 48.73 -5.82 -8.86
N SER A 153 48.39 -6.95 -8.27
CA SER A 153 48.79 -8.28 -8.78
C SER A 153 47.92 -8.74 -9.96
N LEU A 154 46.67 -8.36 -9.99
CA LEU A 154 45.69 -8.72 -11.01
C LEU A 154 44.90 -7.50 -11.48
N LYS A 155 44.08 -7.70 -12.51
CA LYS A 155 43.14 -6.68 -12.99
C LYS A 155 41.72 -7.13 -12.77
N GLU A 156 40.85 -6.19 -12.42
CA GLU A 156 39.40 -6.38 -12.29
C GLU A 156 38.65 -5.45 -13.24
N PRO A 157 37.48 -5.84 -13.77
CA PRO A 157 36.72 -4.97 -14.64
C PRO A 157 36.09 -3.83 -13.85
N THR A 158 36.15 -2.62 -14.39
CA THR A 158 35.52 -1.43 -13.78
C THR A 158 34.02 -1.48 -13.87
N VAL A 159 33.48 -2.12 -14.90
CA VAL A 159 32.06 -2.34 -15.20
C VAL A 159 31.93 -3.62 -16.02
N LEU A 160 30.80 -4.32 -15.98
CA LEU A 160 30.55 -5.49 -16.84
C LEU A 160 29.93 -5.07 -18.17
N PRO A 161 30.21 -5.81 -19.26
CA PRO A 161 29.66 -5.54 -20.60
C PRO A 161 28.21 -6.03 -20.75
N THR A 162 27.42 -5.90 -19.74
CA THR A 162 26.10 -6.52 -19.56
C THR A 162 25.16 -6.37 -20.75
N LEU A 163 24.50 -7.47 -21.17
CA LEU A 163 23.41 -7.50 -22.15
C LEU A 163 22.06 -7.20 -21.49
N ILE A 164 21.94 -7.27 -20.15
CA ILE A 164 20.70 -7.08 -19.40
C ILE A 164 20.71 -5.76 -18.65
N PRO A 165 19.58 -5.06 -18.56
CA PRO A 165 19.45 -3.79 -17.83
C PRO A 165 19.31 -4.04 -16.32
N ASN A 166 20.35 -4.64 -15.70
CA ASN A 166 20.32 -5.18 -14.35
C ASN A 166 19.95 -4.15 -13.29
N LEU A 167 20.32 -2.87 -13.45
CA LEU A 167 19.92 -1.81 -12.52
C LEU A 167 18.41 -1.74 -12.30
N LEU A 168 17.65 -1.87 -13.37
CA LEU A 168 16.19 -1.78 -13.31
C LEU A 168 15.54 -3.13 -13.01
N ILE A 169 16.00 -4.23 -13.66
CA ILE A 169 15.32 -5.52 -13.50
C ILE A 169 15.47 -6.11 -12.09
N ASN A 170 16.59 -5.89 -11.43
CA ASN A 170 16.85 -6.38 -10.07
C ASN A 170 16.77 -5.28 -9.01
N GLY A 171 16.90 -4.02 -9.42
CA GLY A 171 16.97 -2.92 -8.49
C GLY A 171 18.20 -2.99 -7.58
N THR A 172 18.25 -2.12 -6.59
CA THR A 172 19.30 -2.14 -5.56
C THR A 172 18.91 -1.27 -4.37
N ALA A 173 19.37 -1.64 -3.18
CA ALA A 173 19.26 -0.81 -1.99
C ALA A 173 20.64 -0.63 -1.35
N GLY A 174 20.98 0.58 -0.89
CA GLY A 174 22.25 0.87 -0.26
C GLY A 174 22.26 2.19 0.50
N ILE A 175 23.02 2.22 1.59
CA ILE A 175 23.16 3.39 2.44
C ILE A 175 24.62 3.84 2.36
N ALA A 176 24.85 5.06 1.88
CA ALA A 176 26.15 5.72 1.83
C ALA A 176 26.21 6.86 2.86
N VAL A 177 27.32 7.58 2.89
CA VAL A 177 27.46 8.76 3.75
C VAL A 177 26.64 9.92 3.17
N GLY A 178 25.63 10.38 3.90
CA GLY A 178 24.78 11.49 3.51
C GLY A 178 23.78 11.22 2.38
N MET A 179 23.73 10.00 1.84
CA MET A 179 22.80 9.62 0.76
C MET A 179 22.49 8.12 0.78
N ALA A 180 21.36 7.75 0.18
CA ALA A 180 20.96 6.36 0.06
C ALA A 180 20.39 6.11 -1.34
N THR A 181 20.50 4.88 -1.82
CA THR A 181 19.81 4.40 -3.02
C THR A 181 18.79 3.34 -2.66
N ASN A 182 17.65 3.35 -3.34
CA ASN A 182 16.61 2.33 -3.23
C ASN A 182 15.84 2.25 -4.55
N ILE A 183 16.36 1.48 -5.47
CA ILE A 183 15.79 1.31 -6.82
C ILE A 183 14.99 0.02 -6.81
N PRO A 184 13.68 0.06 -7.11
CA PRO A 184 12.85 -1.13 -7.13
C PRO A 184 13.16 -2.02 -8.35
N PRO A 185 12.92 -3.33 -8.26
CA PRO A 185 13.00 -4.24 -9.40
C PRO A 185 11.84 -4.03 -10.38
N HIS A 186 12.06 -4.45 -11.66
CA HIS A 186 11.09 -4.34 -12.75
C HIS A 186 11.06 -5.61 -13.58
N ASN A 187 9.99 -5.80 -14.34
CA ASN A 187 9.88 -6.89 -15.29
C ASN A 187 10.85 -6.73 -16.47
N LEU A 188 11.60 -7.79 -16.79
CA LEU A 188 12.60 -7.77 -17.87
C LEU A 188 11.99 -7.43 -19.22
N GLY A 189 10.88 -8.09 -19.57
CA GLY A 189 10.18 -7.89 -20.85
C GLY A 189 9.73 -6.45 -21.03
N GLU A 190 9.17 -5.85 -19.99
CA GLU A 190 8.70 -4.45 -19.99
C GLU A 190 9.85 -3.46 -20.13
N VAL A 191 10.95 -3.69 -19.42
CA VAL A 191 12.13 -2.82 -19.52
C VAL A 191 12.76 -2.89 -20.90
N ILE A 192 12.84 -4.08 -21.50
CA ILE A 192 13.33 -4.26 -22.86
C ILE A 192 12.43 -3.56 -23.87
N ASP A 193 11.11 -3.68 -23.76
CA ASP A 193 10.18 -2.96 -24.62
C ASP A 193 10.35 -1.43 -24.51
N GLY A 194 10.58 -0.94 -23.30
CA GLY A 194 10.89 0.47 -23.07
C GLY A 194 12.21 0.91 -23.70
N LEU A 195 13.26 0.07 -23.63
CA LEU A 195 14.56 0.30 -24.27
C LEU A 195 14.43 0.34 -25.80
N VAL A 196 13.73 -0.64 -26.39
CA VAL A 196 13.48 -0.69 -27.83
C VAL A 196 12.71 0.55 -28.29
N ALA A 197 11.62 0.91 -27.60
CA ALA A 197 10.85 2.10 -27.91
C ALA A 197 11.68 3.39 -27.82
N MET A 198 12.66 3.43 -26.92
CA MET A 198 13.56 4.60 -26.76
C MET A 198 14.63 4.63 -27.84
N VAL A 199 15.11 3.49 -28.34
CA VAL A 199 16.03 3.42 -29.49
C VAL A 199 15.32 3.89 -30.77
N GLU A 200 14.07 3.44 -30.97
CA GLU A 200 13.26 3.84 -32.13
C GLU A 200 12.84 5.33 -32.07
N ASN A 201 12.57 5.85 -30.88
CA ASN A 201 12.19 7.24 -30.67
C ASN A 201 12.96 7.86 -29.49
N PRO A 202 14.13 8.43 -29.71
CA PRO A 202 14.92 9.11 -28.64
C PRO A 202 14.20 10.29 -27.96
N ALA A 203 13.17 10.88 -28.61
CA ALA A 203 12.38 11.98 -28.08
C ALA A 203 11.23 11.50 -27.14
N ILE A 204 11.04 10.18 -26.97
CA ILE A 204 9.98 9.61 -26.15
C ILE A 204 9.96 10.23 -24.74
N THR A 205 8.78 10.56 -24.26
CA THR A 205 8.58 11.17 -22.92
C THR A 205 8.38 10.07 -21.85
N ILE A 206 8.59 10.43 -20.57
CA ILE A 206 8.38 9.48 -19.45
C ILE A 206 6.95 8.92 -19.44
N PRO A 207 5.87 9.71 -19.59
CA PRO A 207 4.52 9.15 -19.68
C PRO A 207 4.29 8.18 -20.85
N GLN A 208 5.03 8.33 -21.94
CA GLN A 208 4.98 7.41 -23.06
C GLN A 208 5.77 6.12 -22.76
N LEU A 209 6.92 6.23 -22.09
CA LEU A 209 7.70 5.08 -21.59
C LEU A 209 6.91 4.25 -20.59
N MET A 210 6.09 4.88 -19.75
CA MET A 210 5.23 4.18 -18.78
C MET A 210 4.11 3.33 -19.41
N LYS A 211 3.89 3.41 -20.72
CA LYS A 211 3.04 2.45 -21.44
C LYS A 211 3.71 1.09 -21.59
N TYR A 212 5.03 1.07 -21.61
CA TYR A 212 5.85 -0.15 -21.69
C TYR A 212 6.31 -0.60 -20.31
N ILE A 213 6.68 0.35 -19.43
CA ILE A 213 7.16 0.11 -18.06
C ILE A 213 6.15 0.74 -17.09
N PRO A 214 5.03 0.08 -16.77
CA PRO A 214 3.96 0.67 -15.98
C PRO A 214 4.34 0.91 -14.51
N GLY A 215 5.31 0.18 -13.97
CA GLY A 215 5.75 0.29 -12.59
C GLY A 215 6.69 -0.82 -12.15
N PRO A 216 7.15 -0.79 -10.89
CA PRO A 216 7.95 -1.84 -10.29
C PRO A 216 7.29 -3.21 -10.35
N ASP A 217 8.11 -4.27 -10.33
CA ASP A 217 7.68 -5.68 -10.32
C ASP A 217 8.50 -6.45 -9.28
N PHE A 218 7.92 -6.67 -8.11
CA PHE A 218 8.62 -7.26 -6.97
C PHE A 218 8.65 -8.79 -7.05
N PRO A 219 9.73 -9.44 -6.59
CA PRO A 219 9.85 -10.90 -6.61
C PRO A 219 8.77 -11.59 -5.77
N THR A 220 8.27 -10.96 -4.71
CA THR A 220 7.23 -11.48 -3.82
C THR A 220 5.80 -11.21 -4.28
N GLY A 221 5.61 -10.57 -5.45
CA GLY A 221 4.29 -10.26 -5.99
C GLY A 221 3.58 -9.12 -5.28
N GLY A 222 2.31 -9.32 -4.90
CA GLY A 222 1.48 -8.35 -4.21
C GLY A 222 0.89 -7.27 -5.13
N PHE A 223 0.43 -6.20 -4.48
CA PHE A 223 -0.20 -5.06 -5.15
C PHE A 223 0.56 -3.77 -4.89
N ILE A 224 0.59 -2.88 -5.89
CA ILE A 224 0.97 -1.47 -5.72
C ILE A 224 -0.31 -0.63 -5.83
N HIS A 225 -0.57 0.20 -4.83
CA HIS A 225 -1.72 1.09 -4.78
C HIS A 225 -1.39 2.48 -5.29
N GLY A 226 -2.12 2.92 -6.34
CA GLY A 226 -1.98 4.21 -6.98
C GLY A 226 -0.86 4.30 -8.03
N LYS A 227 -1.17 4.89 -9.18
CA LYS A 227 -0.19 5.15 -10.26
C LYS A 227 0.59 6.44 -10.07
N GLU A 228 -0.01 7.45 -9.42
CA GLU A 228 0.59 8.77 -9.26
C GLU A 228 1.96 8.75 -8.57
N PRO A 229 2.17 8.00 -7.46
CA PRO A 229 3.50 7.91 -6.85
C PRO A 229 4.55 7.27 -7.77
N ILE A 230 4.14 6.34 -8.67
CA ILE A 230 5.04 5.75 -9.66
C ILE A 230 5.44 6.80 -10.70
N VAL A 231 4.48 7.58 -11.20
CA VAL A 231 4.73 8.69 -12.15
C VAL A 231 5.71 9.69 -11.55
N GLN A 232 5.49 10.07 -10.29
CA GLN A 232 6.40 10.97 -9.57
C GLN A 232 7.80 10.37 -9.47
N ALA A 233 7.93 9.13 -9.02
CA ALA A 233 9.21 8.45 -8.87
C ALA A 233 9.98 8.37 -10.20
N TYR A 234 9.30 8.05 -11.30
CA TYR A 234 9.93 7.96 -12.62
C TYR A 234 10.30 9.30 -13.22
N THR A 235 9.62 10.37 -12.85
CA THR A 235 9.89 11.73 -13.33
C THR A 235 10.99 12.42 -12.54
N GLU A 236 10.93 12.31 -11.20
CA GLU A 236 11.82 13.04 -10.27
C GLU A 236 12.96 12.17 -9.73
N GLY A 237 12.93 10.85 -9.96
CA GLY A 237 13.86 9.89 -9.37
C GLY A 237 13.56 9.55 -7.91
N LYS A 238 12.51 10.13 -7.31
CA LYS A 238 12.08 9.91 -5.93
C LYS A 238 10.56 9.80 -5.84
N GLY A 239 10.09 8.90 -4.98
CA GLY A 239 8.66 8.73 -4.70
C GLY A 239 8.44 7.69 -3.62
N VAL A 240 7.23 7.62 -3.09
CA VAL A 240 6.86 6.61 -2.09
C VAL A 240 5.64 5.88 -2.61
N ILE A 241 5.81 4.62 -2.96
CA ILE A 241 4.72 3.73 -3.36
C ILE A 241 4.21 2.92 -2.17
N GLN A 242 2.93 2.58 -2.19
CA GLN A 242 2.31 1.73 -1.18
C GLN A 242 2.16 0.32 -1.73
N MET A 243 2.75 -0.64 -1.04
CA MET A 243 2.67 -2.06 -1.37
C MET A 243 1.69 -2.75 -0.44
N ARG A 244 0.90 -3.69 -0.97
CA ARG A 244 0.04 -4.58 -0.20
C ARG A 244 0.31 -6.03 -0.57
N GLY A 245 0.32 -6.88 0.45
CA GLY A 245 0.28 -8.33 0.25
C GLY A 245 -1.08 -8.78 -0.28
N LYS A 246 -1.14 -9.97 -0.81
CA LYS A 246 -2.38 -10.55 -1.35
C LYS A 246 -3.08 -11.38 -0.29
N ALA A 247 -4.21 -10.89 0.17
CA ALA A 247 -5.09 -11.55 1.13
C ALA A 247 -6.48 -11.73 0.53
N PHE A 248 -7.10 -12.87 0.74
CA PHE A 248 -8.45 -13.18 0.28
C PHE A 248 -9.17 -14.09 1.27
N THR A 249 -10.50 -14.07 1.20
CA THR A 249 -11.36 -14.93 2.03
C THR A 249 -11.60 -16.25 1.33
N GLU A 250 -11.48 -17.34 2.07
CA GLU A 250 -11.76 -18.69 1.64
C GLU A 250 -12.75 -19.35 2.60
N THR A 251 -13.76 -20.04 2.08
CA THR A 251 -14.70 -20.79 2.90
C THR A 251 -14.24 -22.24 3.03
N VAL A 252 -14.02 -22.70 4.26
CA VAL A 252 -13.63 -24.08 4.55
C VAL A 252 -14.79 -25.02 4.25
N LYS A 253 -14.68 -25.81 3.19
CA LYS A 253 -15.75 -26.73 2.69
C LYS A 253 -16.35 -27.67 3.75
N ARG A 254 -15.56 -28.05 4.76
CA ARG A 254 -15.98 -29.01 5.80
C ARG A 254 -16.79 -28.36 6.93
N THR A 255 -16.49 -27.11 7.27
CA THR A 255 -17.08 -26.44 8.45
C THR A 255 -17.96 -25.28 8.08
N GLY A 256 -17.95 -24.81 6.82
CA GLY A 256 -18.65 -23.60 6.37
C GLY A 256 -18.09 -22.30 6.95
N LYS A 257 -16.99 -22.35 7.71
CA LYS A 257 -16.36 -21.16 8.31
C LYS A 257 -15.50 -20.44 7.30
N GLU A 258 -15.49 -19.13 7.39
CA GLU A 258 -14.57 -18.28 6.64
C GLU A 258 -13.19 -18.25 7.32
N GLN A 259 -12.17 -18.22 6.48
CA GLN A 259 -10.78 -17.98 6.88
C GLN A 259 -10.14 -17.00 5.90
N ILE A 260 -9.18 -16.21 6.36
CA ILE A 260 -8.38 -15.34 5.50
C ILE A 260 -7.11 -16.07 5.16
N VAL A 261 -6.76 -16.08 3.88
CA VAL A 261 -5.52 -16.65 3.36
C VAL A 261 -4.65 -15.54 2.81
N ILE A 262 -3.41 -15.44 3.29
CA ILE A 262 -2.39 -14.55 2.75
C ILE A 262 -1.46 -15.40 1.89
N SER A 263 -1.43 -15.16 0.58
CA SER A 263 -0.60 -15.87 -0.39
C SER A 263 0.66 -15.11 -0.81
N GLU A 264 0.68 -13.79 -0.66
CA GLU A 264 1.81 -12.93 -1.02
C GLU A 264 1.97 -11.84 0.03
N ILE A 265 3.22 -11.48 0.35
CA ILE A 265 3.54 -10.38 1.30
C ILE A 265 4.34 -9.30 0.61
N PRO A 266 4.33 -8.05 1.12
CA PRO A 266 5.11 -6.97 0.55
C PRO A 266 6.61 -7.30 0.51
N PHE A 267 7.29 -6.76 -0.49
CA PHE A 267 8.73 -6.97 -0.67
C PHE A 267 9.52 -6.52 0.57
N MET A 268 10.53 -7.30 0.95
CA MET A 268 11.39 -7.11 2.14
C MET A 268 10.68 -7.31 3.50
N VAL A 269 9.41 -7.66 3.54
CA VAL A 269 8.72 -8.04 4.77
C VAL A 269 9.07 -9.48 5.13
N LYS A 270 9.41 -9.72 6.41
CA LYS A 270 9.66 -11.06 6.95
C LYS A 270 8.34 -11.72 7.37
N LYS A 271 8.12 -12.97 6.96
CA LYS A 271 6.89 -13.70 7.22
C LYS A 271 6.66 -13.97 8.72
N GLY A 272 7.56 -14.69 9.36
CA GLY A 272 7.38 -15.18 10.74
C GLY A 272 7.54 -14.10 11.80
N GLU A 273 8.77 -13.60 12.02
CA GLU A 273 9.04 -12.56 13.03
C GLU A 273 8.44 -11.20 12.70
N GLY A 274 8.23 -10.90 11.41
CA GLY A 274 7.62 -9.66 10.96
C GLY A 274 6.10 -9.73 11.04
N LEU A 275 5.45 -10.41 10.09
CA LEU A 275 4.00 -10.35 9.91
C LEU A 275 3.22 -11.21 10.90
N ILE A 276 3.55 -12.53 11.02
CA ILE A 276 2.77 -13.46 11.86
C ILE A 276 2.83 -13.05 13.33
N LYS A 277 4.03 -12.75 13.84
CA LYS A 277 4.21 -12.27 15.21
C LYS A 277 3.48 -10.98 15.47
N GLN A 278 3.57 -10.03 14.55
CA GLN A 278 2.86 -8.74 14.65
C GLN A 278 1.35 -8.92 14.71
N ILE A 279 0.78 -9.83 13.92
CA ILE A 279 -0.65 -10.20 13.98
C ILE A 279 -0.99 -10.77 15.35
N ALA A 280 -0.20 -11.73 15.86
CA ALA A 280 -0.42 -12.35 17.15
C ALA A 280 -0.37 -11.32 18.30
N ASP A 281 0.59 -10.41 18.28
CA ASP A 281 0.72 -9.34 19.28
C ASP A 281 -0.49 -8.41 19.26
N LEU A 282 -0.98 -8.01 18.08
CA LEU A 282 -2.16 -7.15 17.94
C LEU A 282 -3.47 -7.82 18.39
N VAL A 283 -3.59 -9.15 18.21
CA VAL A 283 -4.71 -9.94 18.71
C VAL A 283 -4.66 -10.02 20.24
N ASN A 284 -3.50 -10.28 20.83
CA ASN A 284 -3.29 -10.33 22.28
C ASN A 284 -3.58 -8.96 22.92
N ASP A 285 -3.16 -7.88 22.29
CA ASP A 285 -3.42 -6.50 22.71
C ASP A 285 -4.88 -6.04 22.49
N LYS A 286 -5.73 -6.90 21.90
CA LYS A 286 -7.12 -6.61 21.51
C LYS A 286 -7.27 -5.41 20.58
N LYS A 287 -6.27 -5.14 19.76
CA LYS A 287 -6.32 -4.11 18.72
C LYS A 287 -6.96 -4.62 17.43
N ILE A 288 -6.84 -5.91 17.16
CA ILE A 288 -7.56 -6.63 16.10
C ILE A 288 -8.44 -7.68 16.78
N GLU A 289 -9.74 -7.55 16.58
CA GLU A 289 -10.73 -8.51 17.04
C GLU A 289 -11.17 -9.41 15.88
N GLY A 290 -11.79 -10.54 16.17
CA GLY A 290 -12.34 -11.43 15.14
C GLY A 290 -11.40 -12.54 14.69
N ILE A 291 -10.11 -12.54 15.04
CA ILE A 291 -9.16 -13.61 14.76
C ILE A 291 -9.22 -14.67 15.87
N ALA A 292 -9.35 -15.95 15.50
CA ALA A 292 -9.35 -17.09 16.42
C ALA A 292 -7.96 -17.74 16.49
N ASP A 293 -7.29 -17.94 15.34
CA ASP A 293 -5.99 -18.58 15.26
C ASP A 293 -5.24 -18.12 14.01
N VAL A 294 -3.90 -18.20 14.02
CA VAL A 294 -3.03 -17.88 12.88
C VAL A 294 -2.06 -19.04 12.69
N ARG A 295 -2.07 -19.62 11.49
CA ARG A 295 -1.21 -20.76 11.13
C ARG A 295 -0.41 -20.47 9.88
N ASP A 296 0.81 -20.96 9.86
CA ASP A 296 1.64 -21.01 8.66
C ASP A 296 1.51 -22.38 8.00
N GLU A 297 0.89 -22.41 6.84
CA GLU A 297 0.70 -23.61 6.00
C GLU A 297 1.55 -23.53 4.73
N SER A 298 2.57 -22.64 4.71
CA SER A 298 3.46 -22.48 3.56
C SER A 298 4.25 -23.76 3.31
N ASP A 299 4.36 -24.15 2.03
CA ASP A 299 5.09 -25.31 1.59
C ASP A 299 5.92 -25.01 0.32
N ARG A 300 6.32 -26.06 -0.42
CA ARG A 300 7.10 -25.92 -1.66
C ARG A 300 6.30 -25.31 -2.82
N ASP A 301 4.97 -25.38 -2.75
CA ASP A 301 4.07 -24.86 -3.79
C ASP A 301 3.80 -23.35 -3.61
N GLY A 302 4.13 -22.78 -2.44
CA GLY A 302 4.04 -21.36 -2.19
C GLY A 302 3.75 -20.96 -0.74
N MET A 303 3.61 -19.65 -0.57
CA MET A 303 3.27 -19.06 0.73
C MET A 303 1.76 -19.20 1.00
N ARG A 304 1.42 -19.65 2.21
CA ARG A 304 0.05 -19.77 2.68
C ARG A 304 -0.04 -19.52 4.18
N ILE A 305 -0.35 -18.31 4.58
CA ILE A 305 -0.65 -17.96 5.97
C ILE A 305 -2.16 -17.98 6.11
N VAL A 306 -2.68 -18.82 7.00
CA VAL A 306 -4.11 -19.00 7.25
C VAL A 306 -4.49 -18.34 8.56
N ILE A 307 -5.48 -17.45 8.52
CA ILE A 307 -6.04 -16.77 9.68
C ILE A 307 -7.47 -17.26 9.85
N GLU A 308 -7.71 -18.06 10.90
CA GLU A 308 -9.04 -18.51 11.26
C GLU A 308 -9.84 -17.40 11.92
N LEU A 309 -11.06 -17.18 11.45
CA LEU A 309 -11.96 -16.18 11.99
C LEU A 309 -12.86 -16.74 13.11
N LYS A 310 -13.22 -15.89 14.06
CA LYS A 310 -14.29 -16.17 15.03
C LYS A 310 -15.63 -16.17 14.30
N ARG A 311 -16.67 -16.80 14.91
CA ARG A 311 -17.98 -17.05 14.29
C ARG A 311 -18.67 -15.78 13.77
N ASP A 312 -18.49 -14.67 14.47
CA ASP A 312 -19.19 -13.40 14.19
C ASP A 312 -18.27 -12.34 13.54
N ALA A 313 -17.11 -12.75 13.05
CA ALA A 313 -16.15 -11.85 12.44
C ALA A 313 -16.45 -11.64 10.94
N VAL A 314 -16.38 -10.39 10.50
CA VAL A 314 -16.50 -10.00 9.10
C VAL A 314 -15.11 -10.01 8.47
N SER A 315 -14.88 -10.90 7.50
CA SER A 315 -13.56 -11.11 6.89
C SER A 315 -12.95 -9.84 6.27
N GLU A 316 -13.75 -9.02 5.59
CA GLU A 316 -13.28 -7.76 4.97
C GLU A 316 -12.75 -6.77 5.99
N ILE A 317 -13.42 -6.64 7.13
CA ILE A 317 -13.00 -5.74 8.21
C ILE A 317 -11.68 -6.20 8.81
N VAL A 318 -11.52 -7.51 9.03
CA VAL A 318 -10.27 -8.07 9.53
C VAL A 318 -9.13 -7.85 8.53
N ILE A 319 -9.37 -8.04 7.21
CA ILE A 319 -8.39 -7.75 6.17
C ILE A 319 -7.99 -6.28 6.20
N ASN A 320 -8.94 -5.35 6.31
CA ASN A 320 -8.66 -3.92 6.39
C ASN A 320 -7.87 -3.55 7.66
N GLN A 321 -8.18 -4.17 8.79
CA GLN A 321 -7.40 -4.02 10.04
C GLN A 321 -5.98 -4.55 9.87
N LEU A 322 -5.79 -5.69 9.20
CA LEU A 322 -4.47 -6.24 8.90
C LEU A 322 -3.66 -5.30 8.02
N TYR A 323 -4.24 -4.74 6.95
CA TYR A 323 -3.57 -3.73 6.12
C TYR A 323 -3.21 -2.47 6.90
N LYS A 324 -4.07 -2.02 7.80
CA LYS A 324 -3.86 -0.77 8.55
C LYS A 324 -2.83 -0.89 9.67
N HIS A 325 -2.73 -2.04 10.31
CA HIS A 325 -1.98 -2.22 11.56
C HIS A 325 -0.77 -3.15 11.43
N THR A 326 -0.58 -3.81 10.30
CA THR A 326 0.53 -4.75 10.10
C THR A 326 1.34 -4.44 8.86
N ALA A 327 2.50 -5.09 8.74
CA ALA A 327 3.34 -5.03 7.55
C ALA A 327 2.74 -5.72 6.31
N LEU A 328 1.48 -6.20 6.36
CA LEU A 328 0.77 -6.66 5.17
C LEU A 328 0.53 -5.51 4.18
N GLN A 329 0.53 -4.27 4.64
CA GLN A 329 0.68 -3.07 3.84
C GLN A 329 1.90 -2.30 4.33
N ASP A 330 2.82 -1.99 3.42
CA ASP A 330 4.04 -1.23 3.72
C ASP A 330 4.36 -0.26 2.59
N SER A 331 5.17 0.74 2.88
CA SER A 331 5.60 1.74 1.92
C SER A 331 7.01 1.44 1.41
N PHE A 332 7.22 1.59 0.10
CA PHE A 332 8.55 1.51 -0.50
C PHE A 332 8.97 2.89 -1.00
N GLY A 333 10.00 3.45 -0.37
CA GLY A 333 10.57 4.74 -0.76
C GLY A 333 11.53 4.56 -1.93
N ILE A 334 11.12 4.93 -3.12
CA ILE A 334 11.95 4.90 -4.33
C ILE A 334 12.96 6.04 -4.27
N ASN A 335 14.24 5.73 -4.52
CA ASN A 335 15.31 6.71 -4.68
C ASN A 335 16.32 6.18 -5.72
N MET A 336 16.20 6.67 -6.95
CA MET A 336 16.98 6.19 -8.11
C MET A 336 18.35 6.84 -8.18
N LEU A 337 19.14 6.71 -7.12
CA LEU A 337 20.49 7.24 -7.01
C LEU A 337 21.51 6.17 -7.45
N ALA A 338 22.34 6.50 -8.45
CA ALA A 338 23.39 5.62 -8.95
C ALA A 338 24.64 6.42 -9.30
N ILE A 339 25.77 5.71 -9.52
CA ILE A 339 27.00 6.33 -10.04
C ILE A 339 26.88 6.45 -11.56
N ALA A 340 26.92 7.67 -12.06
CA ALA A 340 27.00 8.00 -13.47
C ALA A 340 28.23 8.90 -13.70
N ASP A 341 29.08 8.54 -14.65
CA ASP A 341 30.34 9.27 -14.95
C ASP A 341 31.23 9.53 -13.71
N GLY A 342 31.30 8.51 -12.83
CA GLY A 342 32.09 8.57 -11.60
C GLY A 342 31.52 9.45 -10.48
N LYS A 343 30.28 9.93 -10.62
CA LYS A 343 29.62 10.79 -9.63
C LYS A 343 28.23 10.22 -9.25
N PRO A 344 27.80 10.39 -7.98
CA PRO A 344 26.45 10.04 -7.59
C PRO A 344 25.43 10.99 -8.25
N LYS A 345 24.47 10.43 -8.96
CA LYS A 345 23.42 11.16 -9.66
C LYS A 345 22.06 10.56 -9.35
N LEU A 346 21.08 11.41 -9.02
CA LEU A 346 19.69 11.03 -8.98
C LEU A 346 19.17 11.00 -10.41
N LEU A 347 18.66 9.85 -10.83
CA LEU A 347 18.24 9.58 -12.19
C LEU A 347 16.71 9.51 -12.27
N ASN A 348 16.14 9.98 -13.37
CA ASN A 348 14.79 9.62 -13.76
C ASN A 348 14.80 8.34 -14.61
N LEU A 349 13.62 7.77 -14.90
CA LEU A 349 13.52 6.53 -15.67
C LEU A 349 14.21 6.64 -17.04
N LYS A 350 13.99 7.74 -17.77
CA LYS A 350 14.57 7.95 -19.10
C LYS A 350 16.11 8.05 -19.04
N GLU A 351 16.66 8.71 -18.03
CA GLU A 351 18.12 8.82 -17.86
C GLU A 351 18.75 7.46 -17.55
N ALA A 352 18.09 6.63 -16.72
CA ALA A 352 18.57 5.27 -16.41
C ALA A 352 18.59 4.37 -17.65
N LEU A 353 17.52 4.38 -18.45
CA LEU A 353 17.45 3.65 -19.72
C LEU A 353 18.48 4.15 -20.73
N LYS A 354 18.67 5.47 -20.83
CA LYS A 354 19.65 6.07 -21.72
C LYS A 354 21.07 5.65 -21.36
N ALA A 355 21.43 5.70 -20.09
CA ALA A 355 22.76 5.30 -19.64
C ALA A 355 23.08 3.84 -20.00
N PHE A 356 22.09 2.96 -19.89
CA PHE A 356 22.24 1.57 -20.33
C PHE A 356 22.43 1.46 -21.86
N ILE A 357 21.61 2.16 -22.67
CA ILE A 357 21.75 2.16 -24.14
C ILE A 357 23.14 2.70 -24.55
N ASP A 358 23.58 3.81 -23.96
CA ASP A 358 24.87 4.41 -24.23
C ASP A 358 26.03 3.43 -23.90
N HIS A 359 25.93 2.71 -22.80
CA HIS A 359 26.88 1.66 -22.42
C HIS A 359 26.85 0.50 -23.41
N ARG A 360 25.66 -0.01 -23.81
CA ARG A 360 25.56 -1.07 -24.82
C ARG A 360 26.17 -0.66 -26.17
N LYS A 361 25.92 0.60 -26.56
CA LYS A 361 26.53 1.15 -27.77
C LYS A 361 28.06 1.08 -27.72
N GLU A 362 28.67 1.51 -26.61
CA GLU A 362 30.11 1.44 -26.41
C GLU A 362 30.63 0.00 -26.47
N VAL A 363 29.95 -0.93 -25.78
CA VAL A 363 30.31 -2.36 -25.79
C VAL A 363 30.25 -2.94 -27.19
N VAL A 364 29.22 -2.66 -27.98
CA VAL A 364 29.09 -3.15 -29.37
C VAL A 364 30.19 -2.56 -30.25
N ILE A 365 30.51 -1.28 -30.11
CA ILE A 365 31.60 -0.63 -30.87
C ILE A 365 32.94 -1.32 -30.53
N ARG A 366 33.29 -1.46 -29.25
CA ARG A 366 34.55 -2.04 -28.81
C ARG A 366 34.67 -3.51 -29.24
N ARG A 367 33.60 -4.29 -29.07
CA ARG A 367 33.52 -5.67 -29.54
C ARG A 367 33.77 -5.78 -31.04
N THR A 368 33.06 -4.97 -31.83
CA THR A 368 33.17 -4.99 -33.29
C THR A 368 34.57 -4.54 -33.74
N ALA A 369 35.16 -3.56 -33.06
CA ALA A 369 36.52 -3.13 -33.34
C ALA A 369 37.56 -4.21 -32.99
N TYR A 370 37.35 -4.95 -31.89
CA TYR A 370 38.17 -6.09 -31.52
C TYR A 370 38.07 -7.22 -32.56
N ASP A 371 36.84 -7.59 -32.94
CA ASP A 371 36.57 -8.64 -33.90
C ASP A 371 37.15 -8.24 -35.29
N LEU A 372 37.05 -6.95 -35.70
CA LEU A 372 37.62 -6.43 -36.91
C LEU A 372 39.15 -6.57 -36.89
N ARG A 373 39.81 -6.12 -35.81
CA ARG A 373 41.28 -6.26 -35.65
C ARG A 373 41.68 -7.74 -35.76
N LYS A 374 40.99 -8.65 -35.10
CA LYS A 374 41.28 -10.08 -35.16
C LYS A 374 41.04 -10.68 -36.56
N ALA A 375 40.01 -10.23 -37.24
CA ALA A 375 39.74 -10.65 -38.63
C ALA A 375 40.80 -10.10 -39.58
N GLU A 376 41.26 -8.87 -39.43
CA GLU A 376 42.36 -8.28 -40.20
C GLU A 376 43.70 -9.00 -39.94
N GLU A 377 44.00 -9.31 -38.67
CA GLU A 377 45.17 -10.12 -38.29
C GLU A 377 45.11 -11.51 -38.97
N ARG A 378 43.96 -12.13 -39.00
CA ARG A 378 43.74 -13.42 -39.65
C ARG A 378 43.85 -13.35 -41.16
N LEU A 379 43.20 -12.34 -41.77
CA LEU A 379 43.28 -12.09 -43.21
C LEU A 379 44.74 -11.91 -43.66
N HIS A 380 45.54 -11.15 -42.90
CA HIS A 380 46.94 -10.94 -43.20
C HIS A 380 47.73 -12.27 -43.30
N ILE A 381 47.42 -13.22 -42.38
CA ILE A 381 48.02 -14.55 -42.41
C ILE A 381 47.52 -15.35 -43.63
N LEU A 382 46.22 -15.30 -43.92
CA LEU A 382 45.59 -16.01 -45.05
C LEU A 382 46.14 -15.50 -46.40
N GLU A 383 46.37 -14.19 -46.52
CA GLU A 383 47.02 -13.61 -47.72
C GLU A 383 48.45 -14.18 -47.93
N GLY A 384 49.20 -14.32 -46.81
CA GLY A 384 50.51 -14.99 -46.85
C GLY A 384 50.42 -16.45 -47.36
N PHE A 385 49.39 -17.19 -46.84
CA PHE A 385 49.16 -18.54 -47.31
C PHE A 385 48.77 -18.61 -48.77
N ARG A 386 47.92 -17.67 -49.28
CA ARG A 386 47.59 -17.56 -50.69
C ARG A 386 48.83 -17.38 -51.56
N ILE A 387 49.68 -16.41 -51.20
CA ILE A 387 50.94 -16.18 -51.91
C ILE A 387 51.86 -17.44 -51.94
N ALA A 388 51.94 -18.13 -50.78
CA ALA A 388 52.72 -19.38 -50.68
C ALA A 388 52.14 -20.52 -51.50
N LEU A 389 50.79 -20.65 -51.56
CA LEU A 389 50.11 -21.68 -52.35
C LEU A 389 50.19 -21.41 -53.86
N ASP A 390 50.16 -20.14 -54.27
CA ASP A 390 50.36 -19.75 -55.67
C ASP A 390 51.79 -19.98 -56.15
N ASN A 391 52.77 -20.08 -55.25
CA ASN A 391 54.20 -20.28 -55.53
C ASN A 391 54.75 -21.52 -54.82
N LEU A 392 53.93 -22.55 -54.63
CA LEU A 392 54.19 -23.69 -53.75
C LEU A 392 55.55 -24.37 -53.93
N ASP A 393 55.90 -24.69 -55.19
CA ASP A 393 57.17 -25.38 -55.51
C ASP A 393 58.37 -24.52 -55.15
N ALA A 394 58.36 -23.21 -55.42
CA ALA A 394 59.40 -22.27 -55.11
C ALA A 394 59.57 -22.10 -53.59
N VAL A 395 58.47 -22.00 -52.83
CA VAL A 395 58.45 -21.89 -51.38
C VAL A 395 59.01 -23.16 -50.74
N ILE A 396 58.63 -24.35 -51.15
CA ILE A 396 59.13 -25.63 -50.65
C ILE A 396 60.65 -25.76 -50.96
N THR A 397 61.05 -25.41 -52.14
CA THR A 397 62.48 -25.44 -52.52
C THR A 397 63.31 -24.51 -51.67
N LEU A 398 62.87 -23.30 -51.45
CA LEU A 398 63.53 -22.31 -50.58
C LEU A 398 63.65 -22.83 -49.16
N ILE A 399 62.55 -23.34 -48.56
CA ILE A 399 62.54 -23.86 -47.18
C ILE A 399 63.50 -25.04 -47.03
N ARG A 400 63.52 -25.96 -47.98
CA ARG A 400 64.39 -27.14 -47.99
C ARG A 400 65.90 -26.77 -48.12
N ASN A 401 66.23 -25.73 -48.88
CA ASN A 401 67.59 -25.29 -49.09
C ASN A 401 68.09 -24.31 -48.03
N SER A 402 67.29 -23.88 -47.14
CA SER A 402 67.67 -22.99 -46.04
C SER A 402 68.42 -23.78 -44.93
N ALA A 403 69.46 -23.20 -44.35
CA ALA A 403 70.28 -23.82 -43.30
C ALA A 403 69.57 -23.92 -41.95
N ASP A 404 68.69 -22.96 -41.65
CA ASP A 404 67.93 -22.86 -40.41
C ASP A 404 66.57 -22.13 -40.64
N PRO A 405 65.61 -22.18 -39.70
CA PRO A 405 64.33 -21.53 -39.85
C PRO A 405 64.40 -19.99 -40.00
N LYS A 406 65.48 -19.36 -39.48
CA LYS A 406 65.66 -17.91 -39.55
C LYS A 406 66.02 -17.50 -40.98
N VAL A 407 66.94 -18.21 -41.61
CA VAL A 407 67.32 -18.01 -43.00
C VAL A 407 66.12 -18.30 -43.94
N ALA A 408 65.35 -19.34 -43.68
CA ALA A 408 64.14 -19.61 -44.42
C ALA A 408 63.14 -18.45 -44.30
N LYS A 409 62.95 -17.91 -43.12
CA LYS A 409 62.03 -16.74 -42.85
C LYS A 409 62.51 -15.51 -43.64
N GLU A 410 63.79 -15.15 -43.53
CA GLU A 410 64.39 -14.03 -44.24
C GLU A 410 64.25 -14.21 -45.77
N GLY A 411 64.47 -15.43 -46.29
CA GLY A 411 64.29 -15.78 -47.67
C GLY A 411 62.88 -15.66 -48.19
N LEU A 412 61.86 -16.08 -47.38
CA LEU A 412 60.48 -15.93 -47.69
C LEU A 412 60.04 -14.45 -47.73
N VAL A 413 60.53 -13.63 -46.84
CA VAL A 413 60.28 -12.17 -46.82
C VAL A 413 60.88 -11.52 -48.07
N ALA A 414 62.15 -11.83 -48.40
CA ALA A 414 62.90 -11.19 -49.51
C ALA A 414 62.38 -11.60 -50.89
N ASN A 415 62.01 -12.90 -51.11
CA ASN A 415 61.68 -13.40 -52.43
C ASN A 415 60.16 -13.31 -52.77
N PHE A 416 59.29 -13.29 -51.79
CA PHE A 416 57.80 -13.28 -51.98
C PHE A 416 57.15 -12.01 -51.45
N GLY A 417 57.90 -11.06 -50.87
CA GLY A 417 57.34 -9.80 -50.32
C GLY A 417 56.46 -10.03 -49.12
N LEU A 418 56.68 -11.13 -48.40
CA LEU A 418 55.85 -11.49 -47.20
C LEU A 418 56.33 -10.67 -45.98
N SER A 419 55.40 -10.42 -45.06
CA SER A 419 55.76 -9.91 -43.74
C SER A 419 56.44 -11.00 -42.91
N GLU A 420 57.13 -10.60 -41.84
CA GLU A 420 57.73 -11.57 -40.92
C GLU A 420 56.73 -12.50 -40.27
N ILE A 421 55.50 -11.97 -39.95
CA ILE A 421 54.36 -12.75 -39.39
C ILE A 421 53.85 -13.77 -40.38
N GLN A 422 53.70 -13.38 -41.66
CA GLN A 422 53.29 -14.26 -42.72
C GLN A 422 54.33 -15.36 -42.97
N ALA A 423 55.59 -15.01 -43.03
CA ALA A 423 56.70 -15.97 -43.26
C ALA A 423 56.76 -16.97 -42.07
N GLN A 424 56.60 -16.52 -40.83
CA GLN A 424 56.57 -17.40 -39.67
C GLN A 424 55.35 -18.35 -39.73
N ALA A 425 54.14 -17.85 -40.05
CA ALA A 425 52.96 -18.66 -40.19
C ALA A 425 53.09 -19.73 -41.30
N ILE A 426 53.80 -19.45 -42.39
CA ILE A 426 54.07 -20.42 -43.45
C ILE A 426 55.05 -21.49 -42.92
N LEU A 427 56.07 -21.13 -42.18
CA LEU A 427 56.97 -22.09 -41.58
C LEU A 427 56.33 -23.01 -40.56
N ASP A 428 55.35 -22.54 -39.83
CA ASP A 428 54.54 -23.28 -38.83
C ASP A 428 53.45 -24.14 -39.49
N LEU A 429 53.28 -24.01 -40.83
CA LEU A 429 52.21 -24.74 -41.55
C LEU A 429 52.57 -26.24 -41.64
N ARG A 430 51.63 -27.09 -41.21
CA ARG A 430 51.79 -28.53 -41.31
C ARG A 430 51.62 -28.96 -42.76
N LEU A 431 52.55 -29.88 -43.24
CA LEU A 431 52.53 -30.39 -44.61
C LEU A 431 51.18 -30.96 -45.07
N GLN A 432 50.41 -31.48 -44.14
CA GLN A 432 49.01 -31.94 -44.37
C GLN A 432 48.10 -30.84 -44.92
N ARG A 433 48.34 -29.56 -44.62
CA ARG A 433 47.55 -28.42 -45.09
C ARG A 433 47.88 -27.97 -46.52
N LEU A 434 48.89 -28.59 -47.16
CA LEU A 434 49.25 -28.32 -48.55
C LEU A 434 48.52 -29.21 -49.57
N THR A 435 47.58 -30.07 -49.13
CA THR A 435 46.76 -30.91 -50.02
C THR A 435 45.70 -30.08 -50.74
N GLY A 436 45.26 -30.55 -51.94
CA GLY A 436 44.27 -29.80 -52.74
C GLY A 436 43.01 -29.42 -51.97
N LEU A 437 42.44 -30.35 -51.19
CA LEU A 437 41.27 -30.12 -50.34
C LEU A 437 41.49 -29.05 -49.28
N GLU A 438 42.65 -28.97 -48.69
CA GLU A 438 43.00 -27.96 -47.70
C GLU A 438 43.26 -26.58 -48.33
N ARG A 439 43.76 -26.54 -49.54
CA ARG A 439 43.90 -25.31 -50.35
C ARG A 439 42.54 -24.66 -50.58
N ASP A 440 41.52 -25.45 -51.01
CA ASP A 440 40.19 -24.91 -51.25
C ASP A 440 39.59 -24.36 -49.95
N LYS A 441 39.84 -25.00 -48.77
CA LYS A 441 39.40 -24.49 -47.46
C LYS A 441 40.07 -23.15 -47.07
N ILE A 442 41.37 -23.00 -47.37
CA ILE A 442 42.07 -21.75 -47.08
C ILE A 442 41.52 -20.61 -47.98
N MET A 443 41.22 -20.89 -49.25
CA MET A 443 40.61 -19.89 -50.14
C MET A 443 39.21 -19.50 -49.71
N GLU A 444 38.40 -20.47 -49.23
CA GLU A 444 37.09 -20.21 -48.71
C GLU A 444 37.17 -19.39 -47.39
N GLU A 445 38.03 -19.78 -46.44
CA GLU A 445 38.28 -18.99 -45.22
C GLU A 445 38.70 -17.57 -45.55
N HIS A 446 39.57 -17.38 -46.54
CA HIS A 446 40.00 -16.05 -46.99
C HIS A 446 38.81 -15.23 -47.49
N ARG A 447 37.92 -15.80 -48.30
CA ARG A 447 36.70 -15.14 -48.81
C ARG A 447 35.75 -14.77 -47.67
N GLU A 448 35.45 -15.72 -46.78
CA GLU A 448 34.61 -15.51 -45.61
C GLU A 448 35.15 -14.41 -44.66
N THR A 449 36.49 -14.39 -44.45
CA THR A 449 37.13 -13.38 -43.64
C THR A 449 37.01 -11.99 -44.28
N LEU A 450 37.15 -11.87 -45.61
CA LEU A 450 36.94 -10.60 -46.31
C LEU A 450 35.53 -10.10 -46.21
N GLU A 451 34.53 -10.97 -46.34
CA GLU A 451 33.11 -10.64 -46.17
C GLU A 451 32.83 -10.18 -44.72
N LEU A 452 33.40 -10.90 -43.73
CA LEU A 452 33.29 -10.53 -42.33
C LEU A 452 33.89 -9.13 -42.06
N ILE A 453 35.11 -8.83 -42.55
CA ILE A 453 35.73 -7.53 -42.44
C ILE A 453 34.89 -6.42 -43.04
N ALA A 454 34.32 -6.66 -44.24
CA ALA A 454 33.44 -5.71 -44.90
C ALA A 454 32.19 -5.43 -44.04
N LYS A 455 31.58 -6.48 -43.47
CA LYS A 455 30.43 -6.38 -42.55
C LYS A 455 30.79 -5.60 -41.29
N LEU A 456 31.89 -5.95 -40.62
CA LEU A 456 32.33 -5.29 -39.40
C LEU A 456 32.65 -3.81 -39.61
N ARG A 457 33.28 -3.45 -40.76
CA ARG A 457 33.52 -2.05 -41.12
C ARG A 457 32.23 -1.30 -41.40
N ALA A 458 31.23 -1.93 -42.03
CA ALA A 458 29.92 -1.32 -42.27
C ALA A 458 29.20 -1.02 -40.96
N ILE A 459 29.25 -1.94 -39.97
CA ILE A 459 28.68 -1.75 -38.63
C ILE A 459 29.32 -0.54 -37.92
N LEU A 460 30.66 -0.43 -37.98
CA LEU A 460 31.37 0.69 -37.33
C LEU A 460 31.15 2.05 -38.03
N ALA A 461 30.80 2.02 -39.30
CA ALA A 461 30.56 3.23 -40.11
C ALA A 461 29.15 3.82 -39.95
N ASP A 462 28.17 3.02 -39.54
CA ASP A 462 26.76 3.45 -39.41
C ASP A 462 26.22 3.17 -38.00
N GLU A 463 25.94 4.24 -37.30
CA GLU A 463 25.32 4.19 -35.95
C GLU A 463 23.98 3.44 -35.91
N LYS A 464 23.24 3.47 -37.04
CA LYS A 464 21.96 2.76 -37.13
C LYS A 464 22.11 1.24 -37.06
N GLU A 465 23.18 0.71 -37.69
CA GLU A 465 23.46 -0.75 -37.64
C GLU A 465 23.83 -1.16 -36.20
N ILE A 466 24.53 -0.28 -35.44
CA ILE A 466 24.82 -0.54 -34.03
C ILE A 466 23.52 -0.63 -33.20
N TYR A 467 22.61 0.32 -33.38
CA TYR A 467 21.34 0.29 -32.67
C TYR A 467 20.47 -0.91 -33.09
N LYS A 468 20.52 -1.31 -34.34
CA LYS A 468 19.81 -2.51 -34.80
C LYS A 468 20.34 -3.77 -34.12
N ILE A 469 21.64 -3.92 -33.96
CA ILE A 469 22.26 -5.03 -33.23
C ILE A 469 21.80 -5.01 -31.76
N ILE A 470 21.79 -3.85 -31.11
CA ILE A 470 21.32 -3.73 -29.73
C ILE A 470 19.87 -4.17 -29.60
N VAL A 471 19.00 -3.78 -30.53
CA VAL A 471 17.58 -4.18 -30.52
C VAL A 471 17.43 -5.68 -30.75
N GLU A 472 18.20 -6.26 -31.67
CA GLU A 472 18.19 -7.71 -31.95
C GLU A 472 18.62 -8.50 -30.70
N GLU A 473 19.72 -8.10 -30.05
CA GLU A 473 20.23 -8.72 -28.83
C GLU A 473 19.21 -8.62 -27.67
N LEU A 474 18.64 -7.44 -27.43
CA LEU A 474 17.63 -7.23 -26.40
C LEU A 474 16.36 -8.05 -26.66
N THR A 475 15.95 -8.15 -27.91
CA THR A 475 14.77 -8.94 -28.29
C THR A 475 15.01 -10.43 -28.04
N GLU A 476 16.22 -10.94 -28.33
CA GLU A 476 16.56 -12.33 -28.04
C GLU A 476 16.63 -12.59 -26.52
N ILE A 477 17.20 -11.68 -25.73
CA ILE A 477 17.18 -11.76 -24.25
C ILE A 477 15.73 -11.79 -23.73
N LYS A 478 14.84 -10.95 -24.26
CA LYS A 478 13.42 -10.96 -23.87
C LYS A 478 12.76 -12.28 -24.19
N LYS A 479 13.04 -12.85 -25.37
CA LYS A 479 12.47 -14.14 -25.80
C LYS A 479 12.95 -15.31 -24.94
N GLN A 480 14.21 -15.28 -24.50
CA GLN A 480 14.84 -16.36 -23.75
C GLN A 480 14.51 -16.30 -22.25
N TYR A 481 14.48 -15.12 -21.65
CA TYR A 481 14.37 -14.92 -20.21
C TYR A 481 13.13 -14.12 -19.74
N GLY A 482 12.30 -13.66 -20.67
CA GLY A 482 11.09 -12.90 -20.33
C GLY A 482 10.06 -13.76 -19.62
N ASP A 483 9.46 -13.22 -18.58
CA ASP A 483 8.39 -13.83 -17.80
C ASP A 483 7.24 -12.84 -17.54
N GLU A 484 6.15 -13.34 -16.98
CA GLU A 484 5.00 -12.49 -16.64
C GLU A 484 5.27 -11.63 -15.41
N ARG A 485 4.58 -10.49 -15.36
CA ARG A 485 4.57 -9.59 -14.20
C ARG A 485 3.98 -10.31 -12.98
N ARG A 486 4.63 -10.18 -11.83
CA ARG A 486 4.19 -10.73 -10.55
C ARG A 486 3.37 -9.73 -9.75
N THR A 487 3.77 -8.47 -9.72
CA THR A 487 3.12 -7.40 -8.95
C THR A 487 2.02 -6.73 -9.75
N GLN A 488 0.81 -6.65 -9.20
CA GLN A 488 -0.33 -5.98 -9.84
C GLN A 488 -0.39 -4.51 -9.42
N ILE A 489 -0.70 -3.61 -10.36
CA ILE A 489 -0.85 -2.18 -10.11
C ILE A 489 -2.33 -1.84 -10.10
N ILE A 490 -2.83 -1.31 -8.99
CA ILE A 490 -4.23 -0.93 -8.80
C ILE A 490 -4.36 0.58 -8.88
N ASP A 491 -5.27 1.09 -9.70
CA ASP A 491 -5.46 2.53 -9.93
C ASP A 491 -6.08 3.27 -8.74
N ARG A 492 -6.66 2.56 -7.77
CA ARG A 492 -7.31 3.17 -6.62
C ARG A 492 -6.31 3.70 -5.61
N THR A 493 -6.48 4.97 -5.26
CA THR A 493 -5.73 5.69 -4.21
C THR A 493 -6.46 5.73 -2.88
N ASP A 494 -7.63 5.08 -2.77
CA ASP A 494 -8.45 5.14 -1.55
C ASP A 494 -7.66 4.55 -0.38
N GLU A 495 -7.27 5.42 0.53
CA GLU A 495 -6.69 5.00 1.81
C GLU A 495 -7.76 4.28 2.62
N ILE A 496 -7.38 3.19 3.31
CA ILE A 496 -8.27 2.51 4.25
C ILE A 496 -8.62 3.50 5.35
N SER A 497 -9.88 3.91 5.37
CA SER A 497 -10.41 4.79 6.41
C SER A 497 -10.49 4.06 7.76
N ILE A 498 -10.70 4.80 8.84
CA ILE A 498 -10.95 4.17 10.15
C ILE A 498 -12.27 3.37 10.08
N GLU A 499 -13.23 3.85 9.30
CA GLU A 499 -14.54 3.23 9.13
C GLU A 499 -14.47 1.85 8.48
N ASP A 500 -13.58 1.68 7.47
CA ASP A 500 -13.37 0.38 6.81
C ASP A 500 -12.80 -0.71 7.74
N THR A 501 -12.36 -0.32 8.92
CA THR A 501 -11.79 -1.24 9.94
C THR A 501 -12.74 -1.53 11.10
N ILE A 502 -13.95 -1.00 11.07
CA ILE A 502 -14.94 -1.09 12.15
C ILE A 502 -16.23 -1.70 11.60
N VAL A 503 -16.77 -2.67 12.33
CA VAL A 503 -18.09 -3.24 12.00
C VAL A 503 -19.15 -2.16 12.15
N ASP A 504 -19.99 -2.01 11.13
CA ASP A 504 -21.14 -1.11 11.19
C ASP A 504 -22.28 -1.78 11.99
N GLU A 505 -22.30 -1.52 13.28
CA GLU A 505 -23.32 -2.00 14.21
C GLU A 505 -24.09 -0.84 14.85
N ASP A 506 -25.35 -1.10 15.22
CA ASP A 506 -26.15 -0.12 15.91
C ASP A 506 -25.75 0.00 17.40
N MET A 507 -25.53 1.24 17.83
CA MET A 507 -25.15 1.61 19.17
C MET A 507 -26.22 2.43 19.85
N ALA A 508 -26.48 2.15 21.13
CA ALA A 508 -27.23 3.04 22.01
C ALA A 508 -26.29 4.11 22.57
N VAL A 509 -26.52 5.35 22.17
CA VAL A 509 -25.78 6.52 22.66
C VAL A 509 -26.61 7.17 23.76
N THR A 510 -25.98 7.40 24.91
CA THR A 510 -26.60 8.09 26.06
C THR A 510 -25.87 9.39 26.38
N ILE A 511 -26.65 10.45 26.65
CA ILE A 511 -26.14 11.73 27.12
C ILE A 511 -26.84 12.06 28.44
N SER A 512 -26.06 12.34 29.48
CA SER A 512 -26.60 12.76 30.79
C SER A 512 -26.83 14.27 30.82
N HIS A 513 -27.60 14.72 31.82
CA HIS A 513 -27.89 16.14 32.07
C HIS A 513 -26.62 16.97 32.31
N ASP A 514 -25.64 16.40 32.98
CA ASP A 514 -24.31 17.03 33.20
C ASP A 514 -23.43 16.97 31.90
N GLY A 515 -23.91 16.41 30.79
CA GLY A 515 -23.22 16.37 29.52
C GLY A 515 -22.16 15.27 29.42
N TYR A 516 -22.34 14.12 30.10
CA TYR A 516 -21.52 12.94 29.89
C TYR A 516 -22.11 12.09 28.75
N ILE A 517 -21.28 11.67 27.81
CA ILE A 517 -21.67 10.86 26.66
C ILE A 517 -20.92 9.53 26.65
N LYS A 518 -21.62 8.48 26.22
CA LYS A 518 -21.06 7.15 25.96
C LYS A 518 -21.86 6.41 24.90
N ARG A 519 -21.27 5.39 24.32
CA ARG A 519 -21.94 4.43 23.45
C ARG A 519 -21.86 3.02 24.02
N ASN A 520 -22.92 2.23 23.78
CA ASN A 520 -23.02 0.83 24.18
C ASN A 520 -23.63 0.02 23.04
N PRO A 521 -23.23 -1.24 22.82
CA PRO A 521 -23.95 -2.13 21.92
C PRO A 521 -25.41 -2.26 22.35
N ILE A 522 -26.31 -2.24 21.38
CA ILE A 522 -27.77 -2.30 21.65
C ILE A 522 -28.16 -3.62 22.29
N THR A 523 -27.43 -4.69 22.03
CA THR A 523 -27.62 -6.05 22.58
C THR A 523 -27.56 -6.12 24.10
N LEU A 524 -26.96 -5.12 24.77
CA LEU A 524 -26.94 -5.02 26.23
C LEU A 524 -28.30 -4.68 26.85
N TYR A 525 -29.31 -4.29 26.06
CA TYR A 525 -30.62 -3.89 26.53
C TYR A 525 -31.66 -4.93 26.11
N ARG A 526 -32.10 -5.78 27.05
CA ARG A 526 -33.14 -6.81 26.82
C ARG A 526 -34.55 -6.22 26.88
N ALA A 527 -35.44 -6.72 26.03
CA ALA A 527 -36.85 -6.34 26.04
C ALA A 527 -37.55 -6.76 27.35
N GLN A 528 -38.43 -5.91 27.91
CA GLN A 528 -39.24 -6.18 29.11
C GLN A 528 -40.73 -5.99 28.79
N ARG A 529 -41.61 -6.63 29.54
CA ARG A 529 -43.05 -6.43 29.41
C ARG A 529 -43.45 -5.08 30.02
N ARG A 530 -44.58 -4.52 29.57
CA ARG A 530 -45.15 -3.29 30.14
C ARG A 530 -45.42 -3.44 31.66
N GLY A 531 -45.24 -2.36 32.43
CA GLY A 531 -45.41 -2.34 33.88
C GLY A 531 -44.27 -2.93 34.67
N GLY A 532 -43.16 -3.35 34.01
CA GLY A 532 -41.95 -3.84 34.67
C GLY A 532 -41.17 -2.72 35.40
N LYS A 533 -40.36 -3.10 36.39
CA LYS A 533 -39.36 -2.21 37.01
C LYS A 533 -38.15 -2.13 36.09
N GLY A 534 -37.84 -0.96 35.55
CA GLY A 534 -36.69 -0.73 34.65
C GLY A 534 -35.35 -1.18 35.24
N LYS A 535 -34.31 -1.26 34.43
CA LYS A 535 -32.93 -1.50 34.86
C LYS A 535 -32.13 -0.21 34.82
N ILE A 536 -31.16 -0.07 35.72
CA ILE A 536 -30.27 1.10 35.75
C ILE A 536 -29.40 1.09 34.51
N GLY A 537 -29.50 2.12 33.70
CA GLY A 537 -28.77 2.28 32.42
C GLY A 537 -27.40 2.94 32.58
N THR A 538 -27.19 3.67 33.65
CA THR A 538 -25.93 4.32 34.00
C THR A 538 -25.90 4.66 35.49
N THR A 539 -24.71 4.72 36.07
CA THR A 539 -24.50 5.27 37.42
C THR A 539 -24.18 6.75 37.27
N THR A 540 -25.07 7.59 37.79
CA THR A 540 -24.91 9.04 37.80
C THR A 540 -24.64 9.52 39.24
N LYS A 541 -24.24 10.79 39.43
CA LYS A 541 -24.26 11.44 40.72
C LYS A 541 -25.75 11.64 41.14
N GLU A 542 -26.01 11.91 42.45
CA GLU A 542 -27.38 12.09 42.95
C GLU A 542 -28.21 13.12 42.18
N GLU A 543 -27.57 14.09 41.51
CA GLU A 543 -28.23 15.16 40.76
C GLU A 543 -28.15 15.00 39.23
N ASP A 544 -27.37 14.02 38.68
CA ASP A 544 -27.23 13.81 37.26
C ASP A 544 -28.10 12.61 36.78
N PHE A 545 -28.76 12.72 35.64
CA PHE A 545 -29.61 11.69 35.03
C PHE A 545 -29.42 11.61 33.53
N VAL A 546 -29.82 10.50 32.92
CA VAL A 546 -29.79 10.35 31.45
C VAL A 546 -30.90 11.20 30.84
N GLU A 547 -30.49 12.25 30.12
CA GLU A 547 -31.45 13.17 29.51
C GLU A 547 -31.81 12.71 28.09
N TYR A 548 -30.84 12.13 27.36
CA TYR A 548 -31.05 11.68 26.00
C TYR A 548 -30.56 10.24 25.80
N LEU A 549 -31.33 9.47 25.04
CA LEU A 549 -30.97 8.18 24.49
C LEU A 549 -31.40 8.13 23.04
N PHE A 550 -30.49 7.71 22.15
CA PHE A 550 -30.80 7.49 20.75
C PHE A 550 -29.93 6.37 20.19
N ILE A 551 -30.32 5.84 19.03
CA ILE A 551 -29.63 4.76 18.35
C ILE A 551 -29.01 5.30 17.09
N ALA A 552 -27.77 4.92 16.85
CA ALA A 552 -27.02 5.30 15.68
C ALA A 552 -26.04 4.21 15.29
N SER A 553 -25.89 3.97 13.97
CA SER A 553 -24.86 3.10 13.42
C SER A 553 -23.46 3.67 13.69
N MET A 554 -22.47 2.81 13.84
CA MET A 554 -21.06 3.17 14.11
C MET A 554 -20.48 4.14 13.07
N HIS A 555 -20.90 4.04 11.81
CA HIS A 555 -20.42 4.87 10.71
C HIS A 555 -21.19 6.19 10.56
N SER A 556 -22.27 6.40 11.30
CA SER A 556 -23.06 7.61 11.23
C SER A 556 -22.35 8.82 11.85
N TYR A 557 -22.62 9.99 11.31
CA TYR A 557 -22.32 11.27 11.94
C TYR A 557 -23.40 11.59 12.98
N ILE A 558 -23.00 12.15 14.09
CA ILE A 558 -23.90 12.82 15.03
C ILE A 558 -23.67 14.31 14.89
N LEU A 559 -24.71 15.02 14.50
CA LEU A 559 -24.74 16.47 14.47
C LEU A 559 -25.30 16.96 15.79
N PHE A 560 -24.49 17.66 16.56
CA PHE A 560 -24.89 18.23 17.85
C PHE A 560 -25.27 19.69 17.66
N PHE A 561 -26.51 20.03 17.88
CA PHE A 561 -27.05 21.38 17.82
C PHE A 561 -27.06 21.99 19.22
N THR A 562 -26.58 23.20 19.34
CA THR A 562 -26.37 23.82 20.66
C THR A 562 -27.39 24.92 20.94
N THR A 563 -27.47 25.33 22.23
CA THR A 563 -28.35 26.37 22.70
C THR A 563 -28.13 27.71 22.02
N ILE A 564 -26.94 27.95 21.47
CA ILE A 564 -26.62 29.18 20.72
C ILE A 564 -26.82 29.02 19.21
N GLY A 565 -27.40 27.91 18.77
CA GLY A 565 -27.74 27.65 17.37
C GLY A 565 -26.54 27.29 16.48
N LYS A 566 -25.46 26.71 17.04
CA LYS A 566 -24.36 26.09 16.32
C LYS A 566 -24.59 24.60 16.13
N VAL A 567 -23.85 24.01 15.20
CA VAL A 567 -23.78 22.56 14.99
C VAL A 567 -22.32 22.10 14.97
N TYR A 568 -22.07 20.99 15.66
CA TYR A 568 -20.80 20.25 15.69
C TYR A 568 -21.02 18.84 15.18
N TRP A 569 -19.94 18.16 14.71
CA TRP A 569 -20.00 16.81 14.18
C TRP A 569 -19.06 15.90 14.94
N ILE A 570 -19.47 14.68 15.21
CA ILE A 570 -18.66 13.57 15.68
C ILE A 570 -19.15 12.29 14.99
N LYS A 571 -18.25 11.40 14.64
CA LYS A 571 -18.60 10.03 14.22
C LYS A 571 -18.93 9.19 15.45
N VAL A 572 -19.92 8.28 15.32
CA VAL A 572 -20.32 7.41 16.44
C VAL A 572 -19.15 6.57 16.95
N HIS A 573 -18.28 6.06 16.06
CA HIS A 573 -17.11 5.27 16.45
C HIS A 573 -16.07 6.08 17.27
N GLU A 574 -16.06 7.40 17.20
CA GLU A 574 -15.17 8.26 17.99
C GLU A 574 -15.67 8.45 19.43
N LEU A 575 -16.94 8.12 19.71
CA LEU A 575 -17.48 8.20 21.06
C LEU A 575 -16.87 7.13 21.97
N PRO A 576 -16.68 7.43 23.28
CA PRO A 576 -16.15 6.45 24.22
C PRO A 576 -17.10 5.28 24.39
N GLN A 577 -16.61 4.08 24.15
CA GLN A 577 -17.31 2.86 24.54
C GLN A 577 -17.12 2.60 26.02
N ALA A 578 -18.21 2.38 26.75
CA ALA A 578 -18.16 2.19 28.19
C ALA A 578 -19.10 1.06 28.62
N SER A 579 -18.91 0.51 29.81
CA SER A 579 -19.89 -0.43 30.36
C SER A 579 -21.21 0.25 30.63
N ARG A 580 -22.27 -0.54 30.74
CA ARG A 580 -23.63 -0.02 30.98
C ARG A 580 -23.72 0.86 32.22
N ALA A 581 -23.03 0.52 33.30
CA ALA A 581 -23.02 1.27 34.56
C ALA A 581 -22.01 2.42 34.57
N ALA A 582 -21.06 2.50 33.64
CA ALA A 582 -20.04 3.54 33.61
C ALA A 582 -20.63 4.89 33.23
N ARG A 583 -20.03 5.97 33.70
CA ARG A 583 -20.50 7.36 33.52
C ARG A 583 -20.26 7.92 32.10
N GLY A 584 -19.27 7.45 31.37
CA GLY A 584 -18.89 8.01 30.07
C GLY A 584 -17.84 9.14 30.21
N LYS A 585 -17.69 9.94 29.13
CA LYS A 585 -16.79 11.11 29.09
C LYS A 585 -17.58 12.41 28.93
N PRO A 586 -17.12 13.54 29.49
CA PRO A 586 -17.77 14.84 29.29
C PRO A 586 -17.75 15.21 27.78
N ILE A 587 -18.88 15.65 27.25
CA ILE A 587 -19.05 16.04 25.86
C ILE A 587 -18.18 17.24 25.47
N VAL A 588 -17.90 18.12 26.46
CA VAL A 588 -16.97 19.27 26.32
C VAL A 588 -15.53 18.85 25.99
N ASN A 589 -15.15 17.62 26.29
CA ASN A 589 -13.85 17.07 25.92
C ASN A 589 -13.83 16.48 24.49
N LEU A 590 -14.98 16.36 23.87
CA LEU A 590 -15.14 15.82 22.51
C LEU A 590 -15.52 16.92 21.50
N LEU A 591 -16.28 17.94 21.96
CA LEU A 591 -16.71 19.09 21.16
C LEU A 591 -16.03 20.35 21.69
N ASN A 592 -15.55 21.19 20.80
CA ASN A 592 -14.97 22.50 21.16
C ASN A 592 -16.09 23.53 21.44
N LEU A 593 -16.86 23.29 22.52
CA LEU A 593 -17.95 24.16 22.94
C LEU A 593 -17.44 25.47 23.55
N GLU A 594 -18.19 26.56 23.35
CA GLU A 594 -17.93 27.85 24.00
C GLU A 594 -18.38 27.80 25.48
N PRO A 595 -17.80 28.65 26.36
CA PRO A 595 -18.24 28.74 27.76
C PRO A 595 -19.75 29.04 27.87
N GLY A 596 -20.48 28.14 28.53
CA GLY A 596 -21.94 28.27 28.70
C GLY A 596 -22.78 27.69 27.54
N GLU A 597 -22.18 27.23 26.46
CA GLU A 597 -22.84 26.53 25.39
C GLU A 597 -23.20 25.10 25.79
N ARG A 598 -24.46 24.69 25.52
CA ARG A 598 -24.96 23.36 25.83
C ARG A 598 -25.55 22.73 24.57
N VAL A 599 -25.50 21.39 24.47
CA VAL A 599 -26.19 20.64 23.42
C VAL A 599 -27.69 20.66 23.73
N SER A 600 -28.49 21.12 22.78
CA SER A 600 -29.95 21.20 22.86
C SER A 600 -30.68 20.13 22.03
N ALA A 601 -30.10 19.72 20.95
CA ALA A 601 -30.63 18.69 20.09
C ALA A 601 -29.53 18.00 19.30
N PHE A 602 -29.79 16.81 18.78
CA PHE A 602 -28.86 16.07 17.94
C PHE A 602 -29.60 15.31 16.85
N LEU A 603 -28.87 15.02 15.79
CA LEU A 603 -29.37 14.30 14.63
C LEU A 603 -28.28 13.34 14.14
N THR A 604 -28.69 12.11 13.83
CA THR A 604 -27.79 11.14 13.20
C THR A 604 -27.93 11.21 11.68
N VAL A 605 -26.81 11.28 10.98
CA VAL A 605 -26.75 11.32 9.52
C VAL A 605 -25.73 10.29 9.03
N ARG A 606 -26.15 9.36 8.18
CA ARG A 606 -25.26 8.37 7.60
C ARG A 606 -24.42 8.98 6.46
N GLU A 607 -25.09 9.70 5.55
CA GLU A 607 -24.47 10.35 4.39
C GLU A 607 -25.12 11.70 4.10
N PHE A 608 -24.34 12.68 3.61
CA PHE A 608 -24.87 13.95 3.13
C PHE A 608 -25.30 13.82 1.67
N GLN A 609 -26.62 13.90 1.44
CA GLN A 609 -27.24 13.72 0.13
C GLN A 609 -28.00 14.97 -0.29
N GLU A 610 -28.00 15.26 -1.59
CA GLU A 610 -28.86 16.31 -2.18
C GLU A 610 -30.35 15.91 -2.11
N GLY A 611 -31.24 16.89 -2.04
CA GLY A 611 -32.67 16.65 -1.92
C GLY A 611 -33.13 16.21 -0.52
N ARG A 612 -32.23 16.23 0.45
CA ARG A 612 -32.54 16.02 1.86
C ARG A 612 -32.47 17.32 2.62
N TYR A 613 -33.29 17.44 3.63
CA TYR A 613 -33.42 18.66 4.43
C TYR A 613 -33.34 18.36 5.91
N ILE A 614 -32.88 19.35 6.68
CA ILE A 614 -32.96 19.36 8.14
C ILE A 614 -34.06 20.33 8.53
N VAL A 615 -35.06 19.82 9.28
CA VAL A 615 -36.13 20.60 9.87
C VAL A 615 -35.86 20.81 11.35
N PHE A 616 -35.98 22.05 11.80
CA PHE A 616 -35.77 22.48 13.17
C PHE A 616 -37.09 22.92 13.77
N ALA A 617 -37.37 22.56 15.01
CA ALA A 617 -38.45 23.15 15.80
C ALA A 617 -37.86 23.79 17.07
N THR A 618 -38.41 24.94 17.44
CA THR A 618 -38.01 25.64 18.63
C THR A 618 -39.07 25.52 19.73
N LYS A 619 -38.66 25.72 20.96
CA LYS A 619 -39.52 25.71 22.14
C LYS A 619 -40.69 26.68 22.04
N ASN A 620 -40.51 27.84 21.42
CA ASN A 620 -41.50 28.88 21.24
C ASN A 620 -42.40 28.67 20.02
N GLY A 621 -42.30 27.49 19.33
CA GLY A 621 -43.21 27.13 18.25
C GLY A 621 -42.79 27.60 16.85
N LEU A 622 -41.53 28.02 16.68
CA LEU A 622 -40.96 28.29 15.36
C LEU A 622 -40.48 27.00 14.68
N ILE A 623 -40.57 26.98 13.35
CA ILE A 623 -40.08 25.89 12.51
C ILE A 623 -39.24 26.42 11.36
N LYS A 624 -38.15 25.70 11.00
CA LYS A 624 -37.25 26.05 9.93
C LYS A 624 -36.87 24.82 9.14
N LYS A 625 -36.61 24.96 7.83
CA LYS A 625 -36.09 23.93 6.96
C LYS A 625 -34.80 24.44 6.26
N THR A 626 -33.77 23.61 6.22
CA THR A 626 -32.48 23.92 5.57
C THR A 626 -31.97 22.68 4.85
N GLU A 627 -31.36 22.81 3.69
CA GLU A 627 -30.78 21.70 2.93
C GLU A 627 -29.66 20.99 3.72
N LEU A 628 -29.66 19.65 3.71
CA LEU A 628 -28.67 18.83 4.41
C LEU A 628 -27.23 19.13 3.94
N MET A 629 -27.05 19.32 2.63
CA MET A 629 -25.76 19.67 2.04
C MET A 629 -25.14 20.95 2.60
N ALA A 630 -25.93 21.85 3.14
CA ALA A 630 -25.42 23.04 3.80
C ALA A 630 -24.57 22.74 5.04
N TYR A 631 -24.61 21.51 5.55
CA TYR A 631 -23.89 21.01 6.72
C TYR A 631 -22.79 19.98 6.38
N SER A 632 -22.47 19.73 5.11
CA SER A 632 -21.51 18.72 4.67
C SER A 632 -20.04 19.03 4.98
N ASN A 633 -19.73 20.29 5.32
CA ASN A 633 -18.35 20.70 5.61
C ASN A 633 -18.18 20.97 7.12
N PRO A 634 -17.81 19.95 7.92
CA PRO A 634 -17.59 20.10 9.35
C PRO A 634 -16.39 21.01 9.65
N ARG A 635 -16.51 21.76 10.76
CA ARG A 635 -15.42 22.56 11.33
C ARG A 635 -15.31 22.28 12.81
N ALA A 636 -14.08 22.14 13.30
CA ALA A 636 -13.83 21.89 14.72
C ALA A 636 -14.44 22.96 15.64
N SER A 637 -14.58 24.22 15.20
CA SER A 637 -15.21 25.32 15.91
C SER A 637 -16.74 25.35 15.81
N GLY A 638 -17.35 24.35 15.17
CA GLY A 638 -18.77 24.36 14.81
C GLY A 638 -19.13 25.40 13.73
N ILE A 639 -20.32 25.29 13.19
CA ILE A 639 -20.90 26.28 12.27
C ILE A 639 -22.30 26.71 12.72
N ARG A 640 -22.75 27.91 12.32
CA ARG A 640 -24.09 28.38 12.63
C ARG A 640 -25.15 27.55 11.89
N ALA A 641 -26.12 27.00 12.62
CA ALA A 641 -27.16 26.13 12.11
C ALA A 641 -28.51 26.84 11.96
N ILE A 642 -28.87 27.69 12.93
CA ILE A 642 -30.12 28.43 13.01
C ILE A 642 -29.91 29.77 13.72
N GLY A 643 -30.67 30.79 13.36
CA GLY A 643 -30.84 32.01 14.15
C GLY A 643 -31.91 31.76 15.21
N LEU A 644 -31.65 32.11 16.46
CA LEU A 644 -32.59 31.99 17.60
C LEU A 644 -32.90 33.37 18.16
N GLU A 645 -34.18 33.59 18.58
CA GLU A 645 -34.59 34.73 19.38
C GLU A 645 -34.14 34.56 20.83
N ASP A 646 -34.12 35.66 21.58
CA ASP A 646 -33.75 35.63 22.98
C ASP A 646 -34.65 34.67 23.77
N ARG A 647 -34.06 33.78 24.57
CA ARG A 647 -34.71 32.74 25.38
C ARG A 647 -35.42 31.63 24.61
N ASP A 648 -35.25 31.54 23.30
CA ASP A 648 -35.74 30.39 22.52
C ASP A 648 -34.64 29.32 22.44
N GLU A 649 -35.05 28.07 22.31
CA GLU A 649 -34.16 26.91 22.25
C GLU A 649 -34.64 25.94 21.17
N VAL A 650 -33.70 25.28 20.51
CA VAL A 650 -34.02 24.18 19.58
C VAL A 650 -34.45 22.95 20.40
N ILE A 651 -35.69 22.45 20.15
CA ILE A 651 -36.23 21.27 20.87
C ILE A 651 -36.18 20.00 20.03
N GLY A 652 -36.14 20.12 18.73
CA GLY A 652 -36.16 18.98 17.84
C GLY A 652 -35.52 19.28 16.49
N VAL A 653 -34.83 18.32 15.98
CA VAL A 653 -34.20 18.35 14.65
C VAL A 653 -34.48 17.02 13.95
N ARG A 654 -34.97 17.05 12.72
CA ARG A 654 -35.28 15.87 11.93
C ARG A 654 -34.79 15.98 10.50
N LEU A 655 -34.39 14.85 9.95
CA LEU A 655 -34.02 14.73 8.54
C LEU A 655 -35.27 14.39 7.72
N THR A 656 -35.46 15.03 6.55
CA THR A 656 -36.59 14.83 5.67
C THR A 656 -36.20 14.90 4.18
N ASP A 657 -37.09 14.42 3.33
CA ASP A 657 -36.98 14.51 1.85
C ASP A 657 -37.73 15.70 1.23
N GLY A 658 -38.33 16.57 2.05
CA GLY A 658 -39.06 17.76 1.60
C GLY A 658 -40.52 17.57 1.30
N GLN A 659 -41.08 16.36 1.33
CA GLN A 659 -42.47 16.02 0.94
C GLN A 659 -43.28 15.42 2.09
N GLN A 660 -42.75 15.41 3.27
CA GLN A 660 -43.35 14.77 4.44
C GLN A 660 -44.42 15.63 5.12
N GLU A 661 -45.07 15.05 6.09
CA GLU A 661 -45.96 15.78 7.00
C GLU A 661 -45.29 15.90 8.37
N ILE A 662 -45.47 17.04 8.99
CA ILE A 662 -44.89 17.40 10.25
C ILE A 662 -45.95 17.47 11.32
N ILE A 663 -45.69 16.86 12.48
CA ILE A 663 -46.48 17.04 13.69
C ILE A 663 -45.67 17.74 14.77
N LEU A 664 -46.16 18.83 15.31
CA LEU A 664 -45.63 19.50 16.49
C LEU A 664 -46.57 19.21 17.67
N SER A 665 -45.98 18.91 18.82
CA SER A 665 -46.76 18.59 20.03
C SER A 665 -46.30 19.37 21.23
N THR A 666 -47.24 19.80 22.09
CA THR A 666 -47.00 20.64 23.25
C THR A 666 -47.01 19.86 24.56
N ALA A 667 -46.40 20.43 25.59
CA ALA A 667 -46.42 19.87 26.96
C ALA A 667 -47.83 19.71 27.52
N ASP A 668 -48.74 20.61 27.21
CA ASP A 668 -50.15 20.56 27.65
C ASP A 668 -51.04 19.62 26.82
N GLY A 669 -50.43 18.83 25.90
CA GLY A 669 -51.08 17.76 25.17
C GLY A 669 -51.85 18.21 23.94
N GLN A 670 -51.45 19.31 23.29
CA GLN A 670 -51.93 19.70 21.96
C GLN A 670 -51.00 19.25 20.86
N SER A 671 -51.50 19.00 19.65
CA SER A 671 -50.68 18.70 18.47
C SER A 671 -51.27 19.33 17.21
N ILE A 672 -50.37 19.77 16.30
CA ILE A 672 -50.74 20.26 14.97
C ILE A 672 -50.02 19.46 13.90
N ARG A 673 -50.75 18.97 12.89
CA ARG A 673 -50.26 18.25 11.72
C ARG A 673 -50.37 19.13 10.48
N PHE A 674 -49.29 19.33 9.72
CA PHE A 674 -49.30 20.12 8.50
C PHE A 674 -48.24 19.60 7.51
N LYS A 675 -48.35 19.96 6.23
CA LYS A 675 -47.42 19.56 5.17
C LYS A 675 -46.15 20.35 5.25
N GLU A 676 -45.01 19.67 5.09
CA GLU A 676 -43.66 20.23 5.08
C GLU A 676 -43.47 21.31 3.99
N GLU A 677 -44.19 21.20 2.86
CA GLU A 677 -44.16 22.18 1.76
C GLU A 677 -44.50 23.60 2.21
N GLN A 678 -45.24 23.74 3.29
CA GLN A 678 -45.59 25.06 3.87
C GLN A 678 -44.38 25.72 4.54
N VAL A 679 -43.26 24.99 4.72
CA VAL A 679 -42.00 25.50 5.25
C VAL A 679 -40.97 25.57 4.11
N ARG A 680 -40.72 26.76 3.59
CA ARG A 680 -39.76 26.94 2.51
C ARG A 680 -38.31 26.70 3.02
N PRO A 681 -37.39 26.09 2.23
CA PRO A 681 -36.01 26.01 2.58
C PRO A 681 -35.35 27.40 2.72
N THR A 682 -34.51 27.56 3.73
CA THR A 682 -33.76 28.79 4.02
C THR A 682 -32.33 28.50 4.42
N GLY A 683 -31.43 29.47 4.27
CA GLY A 683 -30.03 29.35 4.61
C GLY A 683 -29.78 29.10 6.11
N ARG A 684 -28.60 28.60 6.49
CA ARG A 684 -28.25 28.19 7.86
C ARG A 684 -28.51 29.26 8.94
N GLY A 685 -28.11 30.51 8.70
CA GLY A 685 -28.17 31.58 9.71
C GLY A 685 -29.51 32.26 9.88
N THR A 686 -30.58 31.83 9.18
CA THR A 686 -31.92 32.47 9.26
C THR A 686 -32.73 31.99 10.45
N PHE A 687 -33.70 32.79 10.85
CA PHE A 687 -34.75 32.45 11.83
C PHE A 687 -35.81 31.53 11.22
N GLY A 688 -36.55 30.83 12.09
CA GLY A 688 -37.72 30.03 11.69
C GLY A 688 -38.95 30.88 11.33
N VAL A 689 -40.03 30.18 10.96
CA VAL A 689 -41.36 30.72 10.77
C VAL A 689 -42.32 30.10 11.79
N VAL A 690 -43.47 30.73 12.10
CA VAL A 690 -44.40 30.18 13.10
C VAL A 690 -44.94 28.81 12.63
N GLY A 691 -44.64 27.74 13.40
CA GLY A 691 -45.13 26.39 13.21
C GLY A 691 -46.45 26.14 13.92
N MET A 692 -46.55 26.54 15.20
CA MET A 692 -47.73 26.40 16.05
C MET A 692 -47.87 27.62 16.97
N LYS A 693 -49.10 28.06 17.20
CA LYS A 693 -49.41 29.07 18.22
C LYS A 693 -49.60 28.39 19.57
N LEU A 694 -48.84 28.83 20.58
CA LEU A 694 -48.89 28.30 21.93
C LEU A 694 -49.78 29.12 22.83
N ASP A 695 -50.43 28.45 23.78
CA ASP A 695 -51.11 29.12 24.88
C ASP A 695 -50.11 29.61 25.94
N PRO A 696 -50.43 30.62 26.75
CA PRO A 696 -49.48 31.13 27.73
C PRO A 696 -48.97 30.06 28.71
N GLY A 697 -47.63 29.89 28.80
CA GLY A 697 -46.99 28.90 29.65
C GLY A 697 -46.83 27.49 29.06
N ASP A 698 -47.40 27.23 27.88
CA ASP A 698 -47.14 26.00 27.13
C ASP A 698 -45.84 26.09 26.28
N LYS A 699 -45.32 24.99 25.86
CA LYS A 699 -44.12 24.89 25.07
C LYS A 699 -44.20 23.67 24.14
N ILE A 700 -43.50 23.73 22.99
CA ILE A 700 -43.34 22.55 22.16
C ILE A 700 -42.38 21.61 22.91
N VAL A 701 -42.72 20.31 22.91
CA VAL A 701 -41.91 19.23 23.50
C VAL A 701 -41.48 18.20 22.48
N SER A 702 -42.17 18.11 21.33
CA SER A 702 -41.80 17.16 20.29
C SER A 702 -42.13 17.67 18.90
N MET A 703 -41.26 17.30 17.95
CA MET A 703 -41.50 17.43 16.51
C MET A 703 -41.19 16.09 15.85
N GLU A 704 -42.15 15.57 15.07
CA GLU A 704 -41.95 14.36 14.26
C GLU A 704 -42.27 14.59 12.79
N ILE A 705 -41.57 13.87 11.92
CA ILE A 705 -41.86 13.79 10.50
C ILE A 705 -42.70 12.53 10.28
N LEU A 706 -43.93 12.68 9.81
CA LEU A 706 -44.87 11.58 9.71
C LEU A 706 -44.73 10.81 8.40
N THR A 707 -44.76 9.49 8.49
CA THR A 707 -44.80 8.57 7.35
C THR A 707 -46.11 7.77 7.36
N LEU A 708 -46.71 7.56 6.19
CA LEU A 708 -47.96 6.78 6.06
C LEU A 708 -47.80 5.34 6.61
N GLY A 709 -48.81 4.87 7.35
CA GLY A 709 -48.81 3.52 7.91
C GLY A 709 -48.23 3.40 9.32
N PHE A 710 -47.82 4.51 9.94
CA PHE A 710 -47.37 4.56 11.32
C PHE A 710 -48.45 5.08 12.28
N ASP A 711 -48.40 4.64 13.52
CA ASP A 711 -49.18 5.22 14.62
C ASP A 711 -48.36 6.32 15.34
N VAL A 712 -49.09 7.20 16.02
CA VAL A 712 -48.47 8.24 16.85
C VAL A 712 -48.49 7.77 18.30
N LEU A 713 -47.30 7.52 18.86
CA LEU A 713 -47.10 7.20 20.26
C LEU A 713 -46.95 8.49 21.05
N THR A 714 -47.73 8.69 22.10
CA THR A 714 -47.63 9.80 23.05
C THR A 714 -47.29 9.28 24.41
N VAL A 715 -46.27 9.86 25.08
CA VAL A 715 -45.84 9.48 26.43
C VAL A 715 -45.79 10.68 27.34
N SER A 716 -46.21 10.51 28.61
CA SER A 716 -46.26 11.56 29.63
C SER A 716 -45.29 11.29 30.81
N GLU A 717 -45.02 12.35 31.59
CA GLU A 717 -44.12 12.33 32.77
C GLU A 717 -44.48 11.24 33.76
N GLY A 718 -45.78 10.99 33.98
CA GLY A 718 -46.30 9.98 34.93
C GLY A 718 -46.17 8.52 34.40
N GLY A 719 -45.47 8.26 33.33
CA GLY A 719 -45.28 6.90 32.78
C GLY A 719 -46.49 6.34 32.06
N PHE A 720 -47.44 7.19 31.63
CA PHE A 720 -48.59 6.82 30.85
C PHE A 720 -48.26 7.06 29.35
N GLY A 721 -48.83 6.24 28.50
CA GLY A 721 -48.69 6.43 27.06
C GLY A 721 -49.71 5.64 26.27
N LYS A 722 -49.80 5.95 24.99
CA LYS A 722 -50.75 5.32 24.07
C LYS A 722 -50.29 5.43 22.62
N ARG A 723 -50.75 4.52 21.79
CA ARG A 723 -50.74 4.66 20.34
C ARG A 723 -52.06 5.28 19.86
N THR A 724 -51.97 6.14 18.91
CA THR A 724 -53.16 6.72 18.24
C THR A 724 -52.95 6.67 16.73
N ALA A 725 -53.94 6.19 15.98
CA ALA A 725 -53.83 6.14 14.52
C ALA A 725 -53.64 7.55 13.94
N MET A 726 -52.71 7.63 12.97
CA MET A 726 -52.36 8.91 12.35
C MET A 726 -53.58 9.63 11.73
N ASP A 727 -54.59 8.90 11.27
CA ASP A 727 -55.81 9.44 10.67
C ASP A 727 -56.67 10.24 11.64
N GLU A 728 -56.52 10.04 12.94
CA GLU A 728 -57.20 10.86 13.92
C GLU A 728 -56.65 12.31 13.99
N TYR A 729 -55.45 12.56 13.45
CA TYR A 729 -54.86 13.89 13.36
C TYR A 729 -55.15 14.54 12.02
N ARG A 730 -56.18 15.39 11.96
CA ARG A 730 -56.52 16.11 10.75
C ARG A 730 -55.41 17.00 10.25
N LEU A 731 -55.17 17.05 8.96
CA LEU A 731 -54.26 17.99 8.33
C LEU A 731 -54.74 19.44 8.50
N GLN A 732 -53.86 20.31 8.91
CA GLN A 732 -54.12 21.73 9.18
C GLN A 732 -53.11 22.62 8.46
N SER A 733 -53.35 23.92 8.41
CA SER A 733 -52.33 24.91 8.03
C SER A 733 -51.42 25.17 9.22
N ARG A 734 -50.06 25.33 8.97
CA ARG A 734 -49.11 25.68 10.04
C ARG A 734 -49.53 27.00 10.73
N GLY A 735 -49.10 27.21 11.99
CA GLY A 735 -49.42 28.41 12.76
C GLY A 735 -50.77 28.41 13.45
N GLY A 736 -51.52 27.28 13.41
CA GLY A 736 -52.72 27.06 14.21
C GLY A 736 -52.46 26.66 15.67
N LYS A 737 -53.51 26.53 16.51
CA LYS A 737 -53.43 26.06 17.92
C LYS A 737 -53.38 24.52 18.04
N GLY A 738 -53.69 23.76 16.99
CA GLY A 738 -53.69 22.31 16.99
C GLY A 738 -54.98 21.68 17.57
N ILE A 739 -54.88 20.39 17.95
CA ILE A 739 -55.94 19.58 18.54
C ILE A 739 -55.38 18.75 19.69
N ILE A 740 -56.21 18.33 20.63
CA ILE A 740 -55.77 17.50 21.77
C ILE A 740 -55.22 16.16 21.27
N THR A 741 -53.98 15.85 21.64
CA THR A 741 -53.35 14.56 21.40
C THR A 741 -53.45 13.63 22.62
N MET A 742 -53.29 14.15 23.84
CA MET A 742 -53.42 13.42 25.08
C MET A 742 -54.08 14.30 26.15
N LYS A 743 -54.97 13.72 26.95
CA LYS A 743 -55.56 14.44 28.09
C LYS A 743 -54.59 14.42 29.28
N THR A 744 -54.02 15.54 29.57
CA THR A 744 -53.11 15.76 30.72
C THR A 744 -53.93 15.93 32.01
N THR A 745 -53.49 15.30 33.11
CA THR A 745 -54.09 15.38 34.44
C THR A 745 -52.96 15.30 35.50
N ASP A 746 -53.24 15.60 36.75
CA ASP A 746 -52.24 15.44 37.83
C ASP A 746 -51.62 14.04 37.90
N LYS A 747 -52.42 13.02 37.51
CA LYS A 747 -51.95 11.61 37.47
C LYS A 747 -51.00 11.30 36.33
N THR A 748 -51.26 11.87 35.16
CA THR A 748 -50.47 11.58 33.97
C THR A 748 -49.27 12.49 33.84
N GLY A 749 -49.31 13.67 34.46
CA GLY A 749 -48.32 14.72 34.23
C GLY A 749 -48.43 15.30 32.81
N ARG A 750 -47.47 16.16 32.45
CA ARG A 750 -47.34 16.74 31.11
C ARG A 750 -46.81 15.73 30.10
N VAL A 751 -47.08 15.98 28.82
CA VAL A 751 -46.49 15.19 27.72
C VAL A 751 -44.99 15.50 27.62
N ILE A 752 -44.17 14.44 27.52
CA ILE A 752 -42.72 14.55 27.39
C ILE A 752 -42.27 14.39 25.96
N GLY A 753 -43.01 13.60 25.18
CA GLY A 753 -42.63 13.33 23.79
C GLY A 753 -43.71 12.58 23.02
N VAL A 754 -43.67 12.79 21.71
CA VAL A 754 -44.56 12.14 20.74
C VAL A 754 -43.68 11.56 19.63
N GLN A 755 -43.91 10.31 19.24
CA GLN A 755 -43.07 9.64 18.25
C GLN A 755 -43.90 8.74 17.32
N GLN A 756 -43.55 8.68 16.05
CA GLN A 756 -44.19 7.71 15.13
C GLN A 756 -43.61 6.29 15.36
N VAL A 757 -44.49 5.30 15.34
CA VAL A 757 -44.13 3.91 15.61
C VAL A 757 -44.93 2.92 14.76
N THR A 758 -44.35 1.72 14.53
CA THR A 758 -45.07 0.56 13.99
C THR A 758 -45.26 -0.53 15.05
N GLU A 759 -46.03 -1.55 14.78
CA GLU A 759 -46.24 -2.67 15.71
C GLU A 759 -44.93 -3.49 15.95
N GLU A 760 -44.07 -3.51 14.97
CA GLU A 760 -42.79 -4.24 15.02
C GLU A 760 -41.71 -3.50 15.79
N ASP A 761 -41.90 -2.22 16.08
CA ASP A 761 -40.91 -1.40 16.77
C ASP A 761 -40.84 -1.75 18.26
N GLN A 762 -39.68 -1.40 18.83
CA GLN A 762 -39.45 -1.46 20.27
C GLN A 762 -39.13 -0.06 20.81
N LEU A 763 -39.54 0.21 22.01
CA LEU A 763 -39.42 1.51 22.68
C LEU A 763 -38.51 1.38 23.90
N MET A 764 -37.61 2.34 24.08
CA MET A 764 -36.89 2.55 25.32
C MET A 764 -37.43 3.79 26.04
N LEU A 765 -37.75 3.65 27.32
CA LEU A 765 -38.11 4.77 28.22
C LEU A 765 -37.05 4.94 29.30
N ILE A 766 -36.75 6.20 29.60
CA ILE A 766 -35.74 6.58 30.63
C ILE A 766 -36.39 7.48 31.67
N THR A 767 -36.08 7.20 32.91
CA THR A 767 -36.52 8.05 34.03
C THR A 767 -35.38 8.97 34.50
N ASN A 768 -35.74 10.03 35.25
CA ASN A 768 -34.80 11.00 35.86
C ASN A 768 -33.78 10.37 36.82
N ILE A 769 -34.02 9.15 37.32
CA ILE A 769 -33.08 8.39 38.16
C ILE A 769 -32.28 7.36 37.37
N GLY A 770 -32.33 7.42 36.06
CA GLY A 770 -31.55 6.55 35.16
C GLY A 770 -32.08 5.14 34.97
N LYS A 771 -33.32 4.83 35.40
CA LYS A 771 -33.97 3.56 35.04
C LYS A 771 -34.31 3.52 33.57
N ILE A 772 -34.05 2.36 32.91
CA ILE A 772 -34.36 2.13 31.51
C ILE A 772 -35.25 0.91 31.39
N ILE A 773 -36.34 1.00 30.65
CA ILE A 773 -37.20 -0.11 30.27
C ILE A 773 -37.30 -0.21 28.75
N ARG A 774 -37.25 -1.41 28.22
CA ARG A 774 -37.51 -1.75 26.81
C ARG A 774 -38.86 -2.40 26.66
N LEU A 775 -39.71 -1.90 25.78
CA LEU A 775 -41.08 -2.32 25.55
C LEU A 775 -41.31 -2.61 24.07
N ARG A 776 -42.10 -3.61 23.75
CA ARG A 776 -42.60 -3.85 22.38
C ARG A 776 -43.80 -3.00 22.12
N ILE A 777 -43.83 -2.31 20.97
CA ILE A 777 -44.93 -1.40 20.60
C ILE A 777 -46.25 -2.15 20.44
N LYS A 778 -46.22 -3.43 19.96
CA LYS A 778 -47.40 -4.28 19.85
C LYS A 778 -48.13 -4.48 21.16
N ASP A 779 -47.47 -4.35 22.30
CA ASP A 779 -48.08 -4.50 23.65
C ASP A 779 -48.79 -3.21 24.14
N ILE A 780 -48.66 -2.10 23.38
CA ILE A 780 -49.30 -0.82 23.68
C ILE A 780 -50.56 -0.70 22.84
N ARG A 781 -51.70 -0.49 23.47
CA ARG A 781 -53.03 -0.43 22.78
C ARG A 781 -53.15 0.84 21.92
N VAL A 782 -53.77 0.69 20.78
CA VAL A 782 -54.26 1.82 19.96
C VAL A 782 -55.51 2.39 20.59
N ILE A 783 -55.50 3.68 20.92
CA ILE A 783 -56.57 4.37 21.64
C ILE A 783 -56.75 5.78 21.05
N GLY A 784 -57.97 6.26 21.02
CA GLY A 784 -58.32 7.61 20.53
C GLY A 784 -57.51 8.73 21.21
N ARG A 785 -57.25 9.83 20.49
CA ARG A 785 -56.39 10.95 20.89
C ARG A 785 -56.80 11.66 22.19
N ASN A 786 -58.11 11.82 22.48
CA ASN A 786 -58.60 12.51 23.66
C ASN A 786 -58.74 11.58 24.89
N THR A 787 -57.69 10.85 25.24
CA THR A 787 -57.66 9.92 26.38
C THR A 787 -56.37 10.10 27.21
N GLN A 788 -56.30 9.50 28.39
CA GLN A 788 -55.10 9.54 29.30
C GLN A 788 -54.05 8.47 28.96
N GLY A 789 -54.34 7.51 28.09
CA GLY A 789 -53.46 6.41 27.79
C GLY A 789 -53.49 5.29 28.83
N VAL A 790 -52.51 4.36 28.74
CA VAL A 790 -52.28 3.25 29.65
C VAL A 790 -50.91 3.39 30.34
N ARG A 791 -50.72 2.73 31.48
CA ARG A 791 -49.45 2.74 32.20
C ARG A 791 -48.43 1.92 31.42
N LEU A 792 -47.28 2.51 31.04
CA LEU A 792 -46.18 1.89 30.34
C LEU A 792 -45.05 1.45 31.28
N ILE A 793 -44.79 2.25 32.29
CA ILE A 793 -43.78 1.98 33.33
C ILE A 793 -44.35 2.32 34.69
N GLU A 794 -43.97 1.56 35.72
CA GLU A 794 -44.27 1.87 37.12
C GLU A 794 -43.17 2.75 37.64
N ILE A 795 -43.57 3.94 38.09
CA ILE A 795 -42.65 4.98 38.63
C ILE A 795 -42.93 5.18 40.13
N GLU A 796 -41.87 5.50 40.87
CA GLU A 796 -41.95 5.77 42.32
C GLU A 796 -42.25 7.24 42.58
N GLU A 797 -42.50 7.59 43.85
CA GLU A 797 -42.74 8.97 44.23
C GLU A 797 -41.51 9.84 43.95
N GLY A 798 -41.68 10.95 43.20
CA GLY A 798 -40.58 11.79 42.70
C GLY A 798 -39.89 11.32 41.43
N GLU A 799 -40.15 10.09 40.96
CA GLU A 799 -39.67 9.57 39.69
C GLU A 799 -40.58 10.09 38.57
N ARG A 800 -39.96 10.40 37.41
CA ARG A 800 -40.70 10.78 36.21
C ARG A 800 -39.94 10.30 34.97
N VAL A 801 -40.68 10.00 33.91
CA VAL A 801 -40.11 9.71 32.60
C VAL A 801 -39.60 11.00 31.96
N VAL A 802 -38.35 11.01 31.49
CA VAL A 802 -37.69 12.20 30.92
C VAL A 802 -37.33 12.04 29.43
N SER A 803 -37.18 10.79 28.93
CA SER A 803 -36.86 10.55 27.54
C SER A 803 -37.45 9.26 27.00
N LEU A 804 -37.63 9.22 25.68
CA LEU A 804 -38.06 8.03 24.93
C LEU A 804 -37.27 7.91 23.62
N ALA A 805 -36.99 6.66 23.18
CA ALA A 805 -36.33 6.37 21.93
C ALA A 805 -36.92 5.10 21.27
N ARG A 806 -37.07 5.13 19.97
CA ARG A 806 -37.50 3.98 19.14
C ARG A 806 -36.28 3.16 18.74
N LEU A 807 -36.32 1.83 18.89
CA LEU A 807 -35.34 0.89 18.45
C LEU A 807 -35.63 0.45 17.00
N ALA A 808 -34.61 0.43 16.13
CA ALA A 808 -34.76 0.07 14.73
C ALA A 808 -34.49 -1.40 14.40
N GLU A 809 -33.88 -2.16 15.32
CA GLU A 809 -33.53 -3.56 15.11
C GLU A 809 -34.71 -4.51 15.33
N LYS A 810 -34.90 -5.44 14.36
CA LYS A 810 -35.75 -6.61 14.50
C LYS A 810 -34.98 -7.72 15.19
N GLU A 811 -35.36 -8.15 16.39
CA GLU A 811 -34.89 -9.45 16.89
C GLU A 811 -35.63 -10.55 16.10
N GLU A 812 -34.90 -11.40 15.36
CA GLU A 812 -35.40 -12.68 14.90
C GLU A 812 -35.82 -13.50 16.13
N GLU A 813 -37.08 -13.98 16.15
CA GLU A 813 -37.57 -14.89 17.18
C GLU A 813 -36.79 -16.19 17.04
N GLY A 814 -35.73 -16.35 17.86
CA GLY A 814 -35.12 -17.64 18.10
C GLY A 814 -36.10 -18.48 18.92
N ASP A 815 -36.70 -19.48 18.31
CA ASP A 815 -37.43 -20.53 19.02
C ASP A 815 -36.45 -21.17 20.04
N GLU A 816 -36.52 -20.74 21.29
CA GLU A 816 -35.95 -21.47 22.40
C GLU A 816 -36.88 -22.69 22.67
N GLU A 817 -36.66 -23.83 22.02
CA GLU A 817 -37.09 -25.10 22.53
C GLU A 817 -36.38 -25.34 23.88
N GLU A 818 -37.13 -25.23 24.97
CA GLU A 818 -36.70 -25.72 26.27
C GLU A 818 -36.29 -27.21 26.15
N PRO A 819 -35.10 -27.60 26.61
CA PRO A 819 -34.75 -29.01 26.68
C PRO A 819 -35.72 -29.67 27.67
N LYS A 820 -36.56 -30.57 27.18
CA LYS A 820 -37.30 -31.51 28.02
C LYS A 820 -36.28 -32.37 28.77
N VAL A 821 -36.22 -32.18 30.06
CA VAL A 821 -35.59 -33.12 30.98
C VAL A 821 -36.46 -34.38 30.97
N GLU A 822 -35.96 -35.44 30.36
CA GLU A 822 -36.48 -36.81 30.58
C GLU A 822 -35.93 -37.30 31.89
N GLU A 823 -36.82 -37.82 32.76
CA GLU A 823 -36.54 -38.52 34.00
C GLU A 823 -35.75 -39.82 33.80
#